data_87d5191cbb900526d9ae7a606eb5485b
#
_entry.id   87d5191cbb900526d9ae7a606eb5485b
#
_cell.length_a   1.000
_cell.length_b   1.000
_cell.length_c   1.000
_cell.angle_alpha   90.00
_cell.angle_beta   90.00
_cell.angle_gamma   90.00
#
_symmetry.space_group_name_H-M   'P 1'
#
loop_
_entity.id
_entity.type
_entity.pdbx_description
1 polymer ?
#
loop_
_entity_poly.entity_id
_entity_poly.type
_entity_poly.pdbx_seq_one_letter_code
_entity_poly.pdbx_strand_id
1 'polypeptide(L)'
;MTDISTTPDIYQPDLVEAKWQARWTERHTNEPDLDGAPRPFYNLMMFPYPSAEGLHVGNLFAFSGSDVFGRFKRLQGYQVFEPIGFDAFGIHSENYAIRIGTHPARLIPQNIENFRRQLRRIGGMFDWRHELSTTDASYYKWTQWLFLQLYKAGKAYKKYAAVNWCPECKTVLANEQVIDGFCERHPEMRVEQRTLEQWFFRITEYAERLLSNLDDPARMDWSDTTVTAQRNWLGRSEGAEVDFALDHARTLRVFTTRPDTLYGATFMVVAPEHPLVLDITTPAQAEAVREYRRQAGATDLVSRKVGDRDKSGVFTGAFARNPATGRPIPVWIADYVLMEYGTGAIMAVPAHDERDFEFAQKYQLPVVSVVDDEGALVASGEFSGMPWEAGKKAITRWLETIGAGKGVVQFRLHDWCISRQRYWGPPIPIIYCDACGPVPVPEKDLPVELPMIEDFRPDDSGISPLARHEEWYYVPCPECGQRSRRETDVSDTFLDSAWYYLRYPSTDFSDRPFDPARTRRWCPVTTYIGGNEHAVLHLLYSRFIAMVLQELGHISFDEPFARFRAHGLIVKDGAKMSKSRGNVVIPDRYIDKWGADTFRIYLMFIGPFQEGGDFRDEGISGPRRFLDKVWGMVGDSLRDDMCGGEIRSDVLTKWHQTIKRVSEAIEGLRYNSAIAALMELVNALREASCCERRVMEDLVVMVAPFAPHFAEECWERLGHVTSVFDARWPTWDDRLLVAGEVELVVQVGGRTRGRVTVPRDASEEQATRAALAEASVGRLTAGKEIRKVVYVPNRLINLVVA
;
A
#
# COMPACT_ATOMS: atom_id res chain seq x y z
N MET A 1 -35.35 35.32 5.81
CA MET A 1 -36.30 34.41 5.19
C MET A 1 -35.93 34.33 3.73
N THR A 2 -35.14 33.36 3.36
CA THR A 2 -34.82 33.05 1.96
C THR A 2 -36.07 32.40 1.36
N ASP A 3 -36.47 32.89 0.23
CA ASP A 3 -37.68 32.48 -0.51
C ASP A 3 -37.63 30.98 -0.85
N ILE A 4 -38.41 30.17 -0.14
CA ILE A 4 -38.47 28.70 -0.30
C ILE A 4 -39.15 28.30 -1.63
N SER A 5 -39.65 29.29 -2.40
CA SER A 5 -40.46 29.03 -3.60
C SER A 5 -39.68 28.70 -4.87
N THR A 6 -38.34 28.67 -4.87
CA THR A 6 -37.49 28.48 -6.08
C THR A 6 -36.63 27.24 -6.10
N THR A 7 -36.73 26.35 -5.09
CA THR A 7 -35.93 25.11 -5.10
C THR A 7 -36.60 24.08 -6.03
N PRO A 8 -35.88 23.50 -7.00
CA PRO A 8 -36.47 22.52 -7.91
C PRO A 8 -37.01 21.30 -7.17
N ASP A 9 -38.18 20.83 -7.55
CA ASP A 9 -38.78 19.58 -7.01
C ASP A 9 -37.93 18.34 -7.32
N ILE A 10 -37.00 18.46 -8.24
CA ILE A 10 -36.11 17.39 -8.69
C ILE A 10 -34.65 17.74 -8.40
N TYR A 11 -33.90 16.81 -7.88
CA TYR A 11 -32.45 16.96 -7.66
C TYR A 11 -31.71 17.22 -8.96
N GLN A 12 -31.00 18.34 -9.02
CA GLN A 12 -30.20 18.78 -10.18
C GLN A 12 -28.70 18.80 -9.79
N PRO A 13 -27.93 17.72 -10.04
CA PRO A 13 -26.54 17.62 -9.61
C PRO A 13 -25.67 18.80 -10.04
N ASP A 14 -25.72 19.17 -11.32
CA ASP A 14 -24.86 20.22 -11.88
C ASP A 14 -24.97 21.56 -11.14
N LEU A 15 -26.20 21.96 -10.79
CA LEU A 15 -26.43 23.21 -10.04
C LEU A 15 -25.97 23.10 -8.60
N VAL A 16 -26.28 21.97 -7.95
CA VAL A 16 -25.93 21.72 -6.54
C VAL A 16 -24.42 21.60 -6.37
N GLU A 17 -23.77 20.84 -7.23
CA GLU A 17 -22.32 20.61 -7.18
C GLU A 17 -21.55 21.92 -7.41
N ALA A 18 -21.91 22.70 -8.44
CA ALA A 18 -21.28 23.99 -8.73
C ALA A 18 -21.45 24.98 -7.56
N LYS A 19 -22.66 25.06 -6.98
CA LYS A 19 -22.96 25.90 -5.80
C LYS A 19 -22.06 25.56 -4.62
N TRP A 20 -21.94 24.28 -4.27
CA TRP A 20 -21.24 23.89 -3.05
C TRP A 20 -19.73 23.89 -3.22
N GLN A 21 -19.19 23.55 -4.39
CA GLN A 21 -17.76 23.70 -4.67
C GLN A 21 -17.31 25.17 -4.57
N ALA A 22 -18.11 26.11 -5.09
CA ALA A 22 -17.82 27.54 -4.94
C ALA A 22 -17.85 27.97 -3.46
N ARG A 23 -18.87 27.54 -2.70
CA ARG A 23 -19.01 27.87 -1.28
C ARG A 23 -17.90 27.28 -0.41
N TRP A 24 -17.49 26.02 -0.65
CA TRP A 24 -16.38 25.40 0.08
C TRP A 24 -15.07 26.14 -0.16
N THR A 25 -14.82 26.59 -1.40
CA THR A 25 -13.66 27.40 -1.74
C THR A 25 -13.70 28.76 -1.05
N GLU A 26 -14.82 29.47 -1.13
CA GLU A 26 -14.99 30.79 -0.50
C GLU A 26 -14.86 30.74 1.02
N ARG A 27 -15.39 29.70 1.65
CA ARG A 27 -15.42 29.55 3.12
C ARG A 27 -14.20 28.83 3.68
N HIS A 28 -13.25 28.41 2.85
CA HIS A 28 -12.10 27.62 3.27
C HIS A 28 -12.49 26.37 4.11
N THR A 29 -13.59 25.72 3.72
CA THR A 29 -14.26 24.69 4.53
C THR A 29 -13.39 23.49 4.87
N ASN A 30 -12.40 23.18 4.02
CA ASN A 30 -11.53 22.01 4.14
C ASN A 30 -10.09 22.35 4.58
N GLU A 31 -9.89 23.55 5.11
CA GLU A 31 -8.59 24.06 5.55
C GLU A 31 -8.57 24.10 7.10
N PRO A 32 -8.05 23.06 7.79
CA PRO A 32 -7.97 23.05 9.24
C PRO A 32 -6.90 24.02 9.74
N ASP A 33 -7.05 24.52 10.96
CA ASP A 33 -5.99 25.25 11.65
C ASP A 33 -4.86 24.28 12.04
N LEU A 34 -3.76 24.32 11.28
CA LEU A 34 -2.63 23.42 11.50
C LEU A 34 -1.87 23.70 12.81
N ASP A 35 -1.97 24.91 13.33
CA ASP A 35 -1.26 25.32 14.55
C ASP A 35 -2.07 25.11 15.82
N GLY A 36 -3.42 25.27 15.74
CA GLY A 36 -4.32 25.26 16.88
C GLY A 36 -5.26 24.06 17.01
N ALA A 37 -5.29 23.12 16.06
CA ALA A 37 -6.22 21.99 16.06
C ALA A 37 -6.21 21.20 17.39
N PRO A 38 -7.35 21.13 18.14
CA PRO A 38 -7.39 20.44 19.43
C PRO A 38 -7.48 18.89 19.31
N ARG A 39 -8.01 18.39 18.18
CA ARG A 39 -8.13 16.96 17.88
C ARG A 39 -7.68 16.69 16.44
N PRO A 40 -6.37 16.80 16.17
CA PRO A 40 -5.85 16.62 14.82
C PRO A 40 -6.06 15.19 14.33
N PHE A 41 -6.39 15.06 13.04
CA PHE A 41 -6.49 13.79 12.34
C PHE A 41 -5.92 13.95 10.94
N TYR A 42 -4.76 13.36 10.70
CA TYR A 42 -4.11 13.40 9.41
C TYR A 42 -4.60 12.22 8.56
N ASN A 43 -5.51 12.49 7.64
CA ASN A 43 -6.00 11.52 6.66
C ASN A 43 -5.25 11.71 5.34
N LEU A 44 -4.46 10.75 4.94
CA LEU A 44 -3.60 10.87 3.77
C LEU A 44 -3.94 9.79 2.75
N MET A 45 -4.03 10.21 1.50
CA MET A 45 -4.06 9.34 0.33
C MET A 45 -2.76 9.48 -0.44
N MET A 46 -2.27 8.39 -1.04
CA MET A 46 -1.11 8.46 -1.93
C MET A 46 -1.38 9.44 -3.06
N PHE A 47 -0.49 10.42 -3.24
CA PHE A 47 -0.65 11.43 -4.28
C PHE A 47 -0.42 10.85 -5.67
N PRO A 48 -1.13 11.35 -6.71
CA PRO A 48 -1.10 10.75 -8.03
C PRO A 48 0.13 11.15 -8.84
N TYR A 49 0.52 10.27 -9.76
CA TYR A 49 1.50 10.53 -10.81
C TYR A 49 0.80 11.18 -12.02
N PRO A 50 1.11 12.45 -12.40
CA PRO A 50 0.51 13.10 -13.56
C PRO A 50 1.12 12.61 -14.90
N SER A 51 1.29 11.30 -15.03
CA SER A 51 1.87 10.59 -16.18
C SER A 51 0.84 10.28 -17.29
N ALA A 52 -0.29 10.98 -17.29
CA ALA A 52 -1.39 10.82 -18.24
C ALA A 52 -2.19 12.12 -18.35
N GLU A 53 -3.04 12.23 -19.35
CA GLU A 53 -3.93 13.40 -19.54
C GLU A 53 -4.92 13.60 -18.40
N GLY A 54 -5.32 12.54 -17.70
CA GLY A 54 -6.28 12.61 -16.61
C GLY A 54 -6.31 11.35 -15.76
N LEU A 55 -7.04 11.44 -14.65
CA LEU A 55 -7.34 10.34 -13.75
C LEU A 55 -8.37 9.39 -14.39
N HIS A 56 -8.26 8.12 -14.06
CA HIS A 56 -9.26 7.10 -14.41
C HIS A 56 -10.11 6.71 -13.19
N VAL A 57 -11.16 5.95 -13.41
CA VAL A 57 -12.11 5.57 -12.34
C VAL A 57 -11.45 4.83 -11.17
N GLY A 58 -10.38 4.06 -11.40
CA GLY A 58 -9.64 3.40 -10.33
C GLY A 58 -8.95 4.39 -9.38
N ASN A 59 -8.45 5.51 -9.90
CA ASN A 59 -7.91 6.58 -9.04
C ASN A 59 -9.04 7.21 -8.23
N LEU A 60 -10.17 7.56 -8.86
CA LEU A 60 -11.28 8.19 -8.15
C LEU A 60 -11.93 7.26 -7.13
N PHE A 61 -11.91 5.94 -7.34
CA PHE A 61 -12.31 4.96 -6.33
C PHE A 61 -11.47 5.11 -5.06
N ALA A 62 -10.16 5.13 -5.20
CA ALA A 62 -9.23 5.24 -4.09
C ALA A 62 -9.37 6.60 -3.36
N PHE A 63 -9.39 7.71 -4.11
CA PHE A 63 -9.56 9.06 -3.55
C PHE A 63 -10.92 9.23 -2.88
N SER A 64 -12.00 8.75 -3.48
CA SER A 64 -13.34 8.83 -2.87
C SER A 64 -13.41 8.02 -1.58
N GLY A 65 -12.78 6.84 -1.52
CA GLY A 65 -12.78 6.03 -0.31
C GLY A 65 -12.01 6.66 0.85
N SER A 66 -10.87 7.30 0.56
CA SER A 66 -10.13 8.09 1.55
C SER A 66 -10.95 9.27 2.06
N ASP A 67 -11.54 10.04 1.15
CA ASP A 67 -12.37 11.20 1.47
C ASP A 67 -13.62 10.82 2.30
N VAL A 68 -14.29 9.71 2.00
CA VAL A 68 -15.39 9.19 2.82
C VAL A 68 -14.96 8.98 4.27
N PHE A 69 -13.78 8.38 4.47
CA PHE A 69 -13.25 8.16 5.81
C PHE A 69 -12.88 9.47 6.51
N GLY A 70 -12.22 10.39 5.82
CA GLY A 70 -11.88 11.71 6.35
C GLY A 70 -13.11 12.51 6.78
N ARG A 71 -14.17 12.55 5.96
CA ARG A 71 -15.45 13.21 6.29
C ARG A 71 -16.15 12.56 7.48
N PHE A 72 -16.13 11.25 7.57
CA PHE A 72 -16.66 10.53 8.72
C PHE A 72 -15.92 10.92 10.00
N LYS A 73 -14.60 10.99 9.98
CA LYS A 73 -13.78 11.44 11.12
C LYS A 73 -14.08 12.90 11.49
N ARG A 74 -14.28 13.77 10.51
CA ARG A 74 -14.69 15.16 10.76
C ARG A 74 -16.03 15.25 11.49
N LEU A 75 -17.04 14.49 11.06
CA LEU A 75 -18.33 14.40 11.72
C LEU A 75 -18.23 13.80 13.15
N GLN A 76 -17.20 13.01 13.44
CA GLN A 76 -16.85 12.56 14.80
C GLN A 76 -16.14 13.63 15.63
N GLY A 77 -15.94 14.83 15.09
CA GLY A 77 -15.37 16.01 15.76
C GLY A 77 -13.86 16.07 15.76
N TYR A 78 -13.19 15.40 14.83
CA TYR A 78 -11.77 15.62 14.55
C TYR A 78 -11.59 16.81 13.63
N GLN A 79 -10.45 17.52 13.76
CA GLN A 79 -9.96 18.42 12.74
C GLN A 79 -9.16 17.59 11.75
N VAL A 80 -9.75 17.34 10.58
CA VAL A 80 -9.16 16.48 9.57
C VAL A 80 -8.30 17.29 8.62
N PHE A 81 -7.03 16.92 8.48
CA PHE A 81 -6.13 17.43 7.46
C PHE A 81 -6.02 16.36 6.36
N GLU A 82 -6.50 16.70 5.17
CA GLU A 82 -6.45 15.85 3.98
C GLU A 82 -5.82 16.64 2.83
N PRO A 83 -4.50 16.75 2.79
CA PRO A 83 -3.78 17.46 1.74
C PRO A 83 -3.76 16.68 0.44
N ILE A 84 -3.48 17.39 -0.65
CA ILE A 84 -3.31 16.82 -1.99
C ILE A 84 -2.08 17.41 -2.67
N GLY A 85 -1.48 16.66 -3.59
CA GLY A 85 -0.35 17.10 -4.39
C GLY A 85 -0.09 16.14 -5.55
N PHE A 86 1.06 16.30 -6.19
CA PHE A 86 1.39 15.57 -7.40
C PHE A 86 2.83 15.05 -7.36
N ASP A 87 2.98 13.73 -7.51
CA ASP A 87 4.28 13.10 -7.72
C ASP A 87 4.66 13.22 -9.19
N ALA A 88 5.21 14.37 -9.55
CA ALA A 88 5.30 14.84 -10.92
C ALA A 88 6.64 14.55 -11.60
N PHE A 89 7.70 14.25 -10.83
CA PHE A 89 8.97 13.76 -11.34
C PHE A 89 8.91 12.27 -11.73
N GLY A 90 10.00 11.76 -12.26
CA GLY A 90 10.25 10.36 -12.48
C GLY A 90 9.99 9.86 -13.90
N ILE A 91 10.36 8.61 -14.09
CA ILE A 91 10.43 7.94 -15.40
C ILE A 91 9.05 7.83 -16.06
N HIS A 92 7.98 7.65 -15.29
CA HIS A 92 6.62 7.55 -15.84
C HIS A 92 6.20 8.83 -16.58
N SER A 93 6.41 9.98 -15.94
CA SER A 93 6.12 11.30 -16.50
C SER A 93 7.00 11.61 -17.70
N GLU A 94 8.29 11.30 -17.61
CA GLU A 94 9.25 11.51 -18.71
C GLU A 94 8.95 10.62 -19.91
N ASN A 95 8.70 9.33 -19.72
CA ASN A 95 8.34 8.41 -20.80
C ASN A 95 7.03 8.82 -21.48
N TYR A 96 6.07 9.34 -20.70
CA TYR A 96 4.84 9.88 -21.29
C TYR A 96 5.13 11.09 -22.17
N ALA A 97 5.96 12.03 -21.68
CA ALA A 97 6.38 13.21 -22.44
C ALA A 97 7.13 12.84 -23.73
N ILE A 98 8.04 11.88 -23.67
CA ILE A 98 8.78 11.35 -24.84
C ILE A 98 7.79 10.78 -25.88
N ARG A 99 6.81 9.97 -25.44
CA ARG A 99 5.80 9.35 -26.30
C ARG A 99 4.91 10.38 -26.99
N ILE A 100 4.54 11.45 -26.28
CA ILE A 100 3.72 12.55 -26.83
C ILE A 100 4.55 13.51 -27.69
N GLY A 101 5.89 13.42 -27.60
CA GLY A 101 6.79 14.32 -28.33
C GLY A 101 6.85 15.74 -27.74
N THR A 102 6.57 15.90 -26.46
CA THR A 102 6.54 17.18 -25.76
C THR A 102 7.53 17.16 -24.59
N HIS A 103 8.18 18.29 -24.34
CA HIS A 103 9.09 18.38 -23.18
C HIS A 103 8.34 18.23 -21.85
N PRO A 104 8.85 17.43 -20.86
CA PRO A 104 8.13 17.15 -19.62
C PRO A 104 7.80 18.41 -18.82
N ALA A 105 8.70 19.41 -18.77
CA ALA A 105 8.46 20.68 -18.09
C ALA A 105 7.28 21.51 -18.68
N ARG A 106 6.86 21.20 -19.91
CA ARG A 106 5.68 21.84 -20.55
C ARG A 106 4.42 20.99 -20.40
N LEU A 107 4.56 19.68 -20.50
CA LEU A 107 3.42 18.72 -20.48
C LEU A 107 2.88 18.48 -19.07
N ILE A 108 3.76 18.28 -18.11
CA ILE A 108 3.37 17.85 -16.76
C ILE A 108 2.50 18.89 -16.04
N PRO A 109 2.78 20.23 -16.11
CA PRO A 109 1.88 21.23 -15.53
C PRO A 109 0.46 21.19 -16.11
N GLN A 110 0.29 20.87 -17.40
CA GLN A 110 -1.02 20.74 -18.02
C GLN A 110 -1.78 19.51 -17.49
N ASN A 111 -1.08 18.42 -17.32
CA ASN A 111 -1.65 17.21 -16.71
C ASN A 111 -2.07 17.45 -15.25
N ILE A 112 -1.24 18.15 -14.47
CA ILE A 112 -1.55 18.55 -13.07
C ILE A 112 -2.83 19.37 -13.04
N GLU A 113 -3.00 20.36 -13.94
CA GLU A 113 -4.20 21.17 -13.98
C GLU A 113 -5.46 20.34 -14.28
N ASN A 114 -5.36 19.39 -15.20
CA ASN A 114 -6.49 18.49 -15.49
C ASN A 114 -6.80 17.57 -14.29
N PHE A 115 -5.79 17.04 -13.60
CA PHE A 115 -5.96 16.23 -12.39
C PHE A 115 -6.63 17.05 -11.28
N ARG A 116 -6.15 18.30 -11.06
CA ARG A 116 -6.73 19.24 -10.10
C ARG A 116 -8.21 19.50 -10.39
N ARG A 117 -8.55 19.74 -11.66
CA ARG A 117 -9.93 19.91 -12.11
C ARG A 117 -10.80 18.69 -11.77
N GLN A 118 -10.32 17.48 -12.07
CA GLN A 118 -11.05 16.24 -11.81
C GLN A 118 -11.23 15.97 -10.31
N LEU A 119 -10.19 16.21 -9.50
CA LEU A 119 -10.24 16.03 -8.04
C LEU A 119 -11.16 17.06 -7.36
N ARG A 120 -11.20 18.29 -7.83
CA ARG A 120 -12.18 19.28 -7.37
C ARG A 120 -13.59 18.87 -7.76
N ARG A 121 -13.76 18.41 -9.00
CA ARG A 121 -15.07 18.03 -9.52
C ARG A 121 -15.70 16.85 -8.78
N ILE A 122 -14.92 15.87 -8.33
CA ILE A 122 -15.42 14.76 -7.52
C ILE A 122 -15.81 15.20 -6.10
N GLY A 123 -15.53 16.43 -5.71
CA GLY A 123 -15.89 16.98 -4.41
C GLY A 123 -15.05 16.47 -3.25
N GLY A 124 -13.77 16.15 -3.49
CA GLY A 124 -12.84 15.74 -2.43
C GLY A 124 -12.63 16.85 -1.39
N MET A 125 -12.49 16.46 -0.12
CA MET A 125 -12.28 17.34 1.04
C MET A 125 -10.80 17.77 1.14
N PHE A 126 -10.15 18.02 0.01
CA PHE A 126 -8.73 18.34 -0.01
C PHE A 126 -8.43 19.76 0.46
N ASP A 127 -7.40 19.88 1.29
CA ASP A 127 -6.78 21.15 1.64
C ASP A 127 -5.87 21.63 0.49
N TRP A 128 -6.44 22.39 -0.43
CA TRP A 128 -5.73 22.94 -1.59
C TRP A 128 -4.73 24.04 -1.24
N ARG A 129 -4.80 24.64 -0.04
CA ARG A 129 -3.85 25.63 0.43
C ARG A 129 -2.47 25.00 0.62
N HIS A 130 -2.43 23.74 1.02
CA HIS A 130 -1.19 23.01 1.25
C HIS A 130 -0.85 22.05 0.09
N GLU A 131 -1.32 22.37 -1.13
CA GLU A 131 -0.94 21.63 -2.34
C GLU A 131 0.59 21.70 -2.56
N LEU A 132 1.17 20.60 -3.05
CA LEU A 132 2.57 20.55 -3.49
C LEU A 132 2.72 19.76 -4.80
N SER A 133 3.80 20.05 -5.53
CA SER A 133 4.26 19.23 -6.64
C SER A 133 5.75 18.93 -6.45
N THR A 134 6.14 17.68 -6.69
CA THR A 134 7.53 17.26 -6.54
C THR A 134 8.47 17.97 -7.51
N THR A 135 7.94 18.51 -8.62
CA THR A 135 8.70 19.30 -9.62
C THR A 135 8.91 20.75 -9.26
N ASP A 136 8.28 21.25 -8.20
CA ASP A 136 8.49 22.62 -7.75
C ASP A 136 9.87 22.75 -7.07
N ALA A 137 10.62 23.76 -7.46
CA ALA A 137 11.93 24.05 -6.88
C ALA A 137 11.86 24.25 -5.34
N SER A 138 10.76 24.79 -4.84
CA SER A 138 10.45 24.93 -3.42
C SER A 138 10.23 23.60 -2.70
N TYR A 139 9.92 22.52 -3.43
CA TYR A 139 9.80 21.16 -2.91
C TYR A 139 11.11 20.39 -3.06
N TYR A 140 11.62 20.20 -4.29
CA TYR A 140 12.78 19.32 -4.47
C TYR A 140 14.10 19.89 -3.91
N LYS A 141 14.16 21.18 -3.60
CA LYS A 141 15.19 21.75 -2.72
C LYS A 141 15.35 20.92 -1.46
N TRP A 142 14.26 20.49 -0.87
CA TRP A 142 14.25 19.74 0.39
C TRP A 142 14.48 18.25 0.19
N THR A 143 14.13 17.68 -0.97
CA THR A 143 14.58 16.35 -1.37
C THR A 143 16.11 16.31 -1.49
N GLN A 144 16.71 17.35 -2.09
CA GLN A 144 18.16 17.50 -2.17
C GLN A 144 18.80 17.70 -0.78
N TRP A 145 18.17 18.49 0.09
CA TRP A 145 18.59 18.63 1.48
C TRP A 145 18.56 17.27 2.20
N LEU A 146 17.49 16.49 2.03
CA LEU A 146 17.36 15.15 2.61
C LEU A 146 18.51 14.24 2.14
N PHE A 147 18.83 14.22 0.85
CA PHE A 147 19.99 13.51 0.33
C PHE A 147 21.28 13.93 1.05
N LEU A 148 21.49 15.24 1.24
CA LEU A 148 22.68 15.76 1.93
C LEU A 148 22.72 15.33 3.41
N GLN A 149 21.58 15.24 4.10
CA GLN A 149 21.55 14.73 5.48
C GLN A 149 21.99 13.25 5.53
N LEU A 150 21.48 12.42 4.61
CA LEU A 150 21.90 11.00 4.51
C LEU A 150 23.39 10.90 4.14
N TYR A 151 23.88 11.73 3.23
CA TYR A 151 25.30 11.75 2.84
C TYR A 151 26.20 12.12 4.03
N LYS A 152 25.91 13.18 4.76
CA LYS A 152 26.64 13.61 5.95
C LYS A 152 26.64 12.55 7.07
N ALA A 153 25.54 11.81 7.19
CA ALA A 153 25.41 10.71 8.14
C ALA A 153 26.08 9.38 7.67
N GLY A 154 26.70 9.37 6.49
CA GLY A 154 27.28 8.15 5.92
C GLY A 154 26.28 7.12 5.45
N LYS A 155 24.99 7.50 5.35
CA LYS A 155 23.90 6.61 4.88
C LYS A 155 23.76 6.64 3.35
N ALA A 156 24.33 7.63 2.67
CA ALA A 156 24.45 7.69 1.21
C ALA A 156 25.89 7.46 0.79
N TYR A 157 26.12 6.61 -0.19
CA TYR A 157 27.45 6.29 -0.71
C TYR A 157 27.41 5.91 -2.18
N LYS A 158 28.55 6.04 -2.87
CA LYS A 158 28.67 5.69 -4.28
C LYS A 158 29.64 4.52 -4.44
N LYS A 159 29.28 3.57 -5.28
CA LYS A 159 30.14 2.42 -5.64
C LYS A 159 29.84 1.89 -7.03
N TYR A 160 30.84 1.20 -7.60
CA TYR A 160 30.61 0.31 -8.73
C TYR A 160 29.85 -0.94 -8.26
N ALA A 161 28.76 -1.25 -8.91
CA ALA A 161 27.95 -2.43 -8.61
C ALA A 161 27.33 -3.01 -9.89
N ALA A 162 27.06 -4.29 -9.88
CA ALA A 162 26.14 -4.89 -10.84
C ALA A 162 24.73 -4.37 -10.51
N VAL A 163 24.11 -3.68 -11.45
CA VAL A 163 22.80 -3.04 -11.28
C VAL A 163 21.86 -3.48 -12.38
N ASN A 164 20.57 -3.45 -12.06
CA ASN A 164 19.50 -3.80 -12.99
C ASN A 164 19.31 -2.67 -14.00
N TRP A 165 19.52 -2.93 -15.26
CA TRP A 165 19.34 -1.98 -16.36
C TRP A 165 18.12 -2.36 -17.20
N CYS A 166 17.21 -1.44 -17.42
CA CYS A 166 16.13 -1.64 -18.38
C CYS A 166 16.47 -1.00 -19.72
N PRO A 167 16.62 -1.80 -20.83
CA PRO A 167 16.95 -1.26 -22.14
C PRO A 167 15.90 -0.30 -22.71
N GLU A 168 14.63 -0.48 -22.35
CA GLU A 168 13.55 0.40 -22.79
C GLU A 168 13.47 1.69 -21.96
N CYS A 169 13.62 1.59 -20.63
CA CYS A 169 13.74 2.77 -19.78
C CYS A 169 15.06 3.51 -19.95
N LYS A 170 16.09 2.86 -20.48
CA LYS A 170 17.47 3.39 -20.62
C LYS A 170 18.02 3.96 -19.30
N THR A 171 17.81 3.21 -18.22
CA THR A 171 18.28 3.58 -16.88
C THR A 171 18.34 2.39 -15.95
N VAL A 172 19.02 2.59 -14.83
CA VAL A 172 19.08 1.64 -13.71
C VAL A 172 17.76 1.59 -12.97
N LEU A 173 17.38 0.41 -12.51
CA LEU A 173 16.24 0.11 -11.68
C LEU A 173 16.69 -0.30 -10.28
N ALA A 174 15.95 0.09 -9.25
CA ALA A 174 16.07 -0.53 -7.95
C ALA A 174 15.59 -2.00 -8.00
N ASN A 175 16.04 -2.84 -7.07
CA ASN A 175 15.67 -4.26 -7.06
C ASN A 175 14.15 -4.47 -6.95
N GLU A 176 13.49 -3.59 -6.21
CA GLU A 176 12.05 -3.55 -6.00
C GLU A 176 11.24 -3.24 -7.27
N GLN A 177 11.90 -2.68 -8.29
CA GLN A 177 11.30 -2.34 -9.59
C GLN A 177 11.48 -3.46 -10.64
N VAL A 178 12.02 -4.60 -10.22
CA VAL A 178 12.20 -5.79 -11.06
C VAL A 178 11.29 -6.90 -10.59
N ILE A 179 10.35 -7.30 -11.43
CA ILE A 179 9.36 -8.34 -11.14
C ILE A 179 9.65 -9.56 -12.04
N ASP A 180 9.99 -10.68 -11.43
CA ASP A 180 10.33 -11.93 -12.14
C ASP A 180 11.38 -11.75 -13.24
N GLY A 181 12.30 -10.78 -13.05
CA GLY A 181 13.37 -10.47 -14.01
C GLY A 181 12.98 -9.52 -15.14
N PHE A 182 11.80 -8.96 -15.06
CA PHE A 182 11.30 -7.97 -16.01
C PHE A 182 11.15 -6.59 -15.36
N CYS A 183 11.20 -5.56 -16.20
CA CYS A 183 10.93 -4.21 -15.73
C CYS A 183 9.45 -4.04 -15.33
N GLU A 184 9.17 -3.49 -14.16
CA GLU A 184 7.79 -3.22 -13.69
C GLU A 184 6.95 -2.39 -14.67
N ARG A 185 7.63 -1.54 -15.47
CA ARG A 185 7.00 -0.63 -16.47
C ARG A 185 6.86 -1.26 -17.84
N HIS A 186 7.73 -2.21 -18.17
CA HIS A 186 7.80 -2.91 -19.46
C HIS A 186 7.82 -4.43 -19.16
N PRO A 187 6.65 -5.04 -18.88
CA PRO A 187 6.59 -6.45 -18.45
C PRO A 187 7.11 -7.45 -19.48
N GLU A 188 7.25 -7.05 -20.75
CA GLU A 188 7.86 -7.83 -21.83
C GLU A 188 9.38 -7.60 -21.95
N MET A 189 9.92 -6.57 -21.27
CA MET A 189 11.33 -6.20 -21.37
C MET A 189 12.12 -6.81 -20.21
N ARG A 190 13.00 -7.75 -20.56
CA ARG A 190 13.92 -8.38 -19.61
C ARG A 190 14.99 -7.39 -19.17
N VAL A 191 15.26 -7.36 -17.88
CA VAL A 191 16.28 -6.50 -17.27
C VAL A 191 17.68 -7.09 -17.53
N GLU A 192 18.61 -6.23 -17.91
CA GLU A 192 20.03 -6.56 -18.07
C GLU A 192 20.84 -6.23 -16.81
N GLN A 193 21.95 -6.94 -16.59
CA GLN A 193 22.93 -6.57 -15.56
C GLN A 193 24.05 -5.73 -16.18
N ARG A 194 24.26 -4.53 -15.64
CA ARG A 194 25.38 -3.65 -16.02
C ARG A 194 26.21 -3.27 -14.81
N THR A 195 27.51 -3.20 -14.95
CA THR A 195 28.39 -2.69 -13.89
C THR A 195 28.54 -1.19 -14.07
N LEU A 196 27.91 -0.42 -13.21
CA LEU A 196 27.91 1.04 -13.23
C LEU A 196 28.22 1.59 -11.84
N GLU A 197 28.79 2.80 -11.80
CA GLU A 197 29.00 3.52 -10.55
C GLU A 197 27.73 4.28 -10.17
N GLN A 198 27.10 3.91 -9.02
CA GLN A 198 25.78 4.36 -8.64
C GLN A 198 25.73 4.81 -7.18
N TRP A 199 24.81 5.70 -6.86
CA TRP A 199 24.47 6.09 -5.50
C TRP A 199 23.52 5.11 -4.86
N PHE A 200 23.80 4.76 -3.60
CA PHE A 200 22.99 3.87 -2.77
C PHE A 200 22.71 4.48 -1.42
N PHE A 201 21.55 4.14 -0.85
CA PHE A 201 21.23 4.37 0.55
C PHE A 201 21.33 3.06 1.34
N ARG A 202 21.91 3.13 2.55
CA ARG A 202 22.15 1.98 3.45
C ARG A 202 20.90 1.52 4.18
N ILE A 203 19.84 1.19 3.45
CA ILE A 203 18.58 0.70 4.03
C ILE A 203 18.78 -0.63 4.76
N THR A 204 19.77 -1.43 4.37
CA THR A 204 20.09 -2.71 4.99
C THR A 204 20.50 -2.58 6.46
N GLU A 205 21.08 -1.46 6.87
CA GLU A 205 21.41 -1.19 8.28
C GLU A 205 20.17 -1.09 9.18
N TYR A 206 18.99 -0.88 8.58
CA TYR A 206 17.71 -0.75 9.28
C TYR A 206 16.84 -2.01 9.17
N ALA A 207 17.32 -3.08 8.52
CA ALA A 207 16.54 -4.26 8.21
C ALA A 207 15.90 -4.91 9.44
N GLU A 208 16.64 -5.05 10.55
CA GLU A 208 16.11 -5.61 11.81
C GLU A 208 15.04 -4.70 12.40
N ARG A 209 15.24 -3.37 12.40
CA ARG A 209 14.28 -2.41 12.90
C ARG A 209 13.03 -2.34 12.04
N LEU A 210 13.20 -2.35 10.71
CA LEU A 210 12.10 -2.45 9.74
C LEU A 210 11.26 -3.70 9.97
N LEU A 211 11.88 -4.83 10.33
CA LEU A 211 11.17 -6.07 10.59
C LEU A 211 10.48 -6.07 11.96
N SER A 212 11.20 -5.70 13.02
CA SER A 212 10.69 -5.78 14.39
C SER A 212 9.51 -4.83 14.63
N ASN A 213 9.50 -3.65 14.00
CA ASN A 213 8.39 -2.71 14.13
C ASN A 213 7.07 -3.27 13.54
N LEU A 214 7.14 -4.20 12.57
CA LEU A 214 5.95 -4.88 12.02
C LEU A 214 5.27 -5.82 13.04
N ASP A 215 5.93 -6.15 14.14
CA ASP A 215 5.39 -7.01 15.21
C ASP A 215 4.59 -6.22 16.28
N ASP A 216 4.61 -4.88 16.21
CA ASP A 216 3.93 -4.00 17.16
C ASP A 216 2.69 -3.34 16.52
N PRO A 217 1.47 -3.92 16.67
CA PRO A 217 0.24 -3.37 16.12
C PRO A 217 -0.19 -2.04 16.78
N ALA A 218 0.36 -1.70 17.96
CA ALA A 218 0.12 -0.40 18.58
C ALA A 218 0.90 0.72 17.87
N ARG A 219 1.99 0.35 17.22
CA ARG A 219 2.84 1.26 16.41
C ARG A 219 2.42 1.28 14.94
N MET A 220 2.02 0.12 14.41
CA MET A 220 1.72 -0.08 12.98
C MET A 220 0.46 -0.92 12.81
N ASP A 221 -0.73 -0.28 12.81
CA ASP A 221 -1.99 -0.92 12.43
C ASP A 221 -2.12 -0.98 10.90
N TRP A 222 -1.43 -1.93 10.27
CA TRP A 222 -1.35 -2.05 8.82
C TRP A 222 -2.10 -3.27 8.29
N SER A 223 -2.53 -3.20 7.02
CA SER A 223 -3.15 -4.34 6.34
C SER A 223 -2.23 -5.56 6.32
N ASP A 224 -2.75 -6.75 6.68
CA ASP A 224 -1.98 -7.99 6.77
C ASP A 224 -1.24 -8.34 5.47
N THR A 225 -1.84 -8.04 4.32
CA THR A 225 -1.22 -8.25 3.01
C THR A 225 0.05 -7.42 2.84
N THR A 226 0.04 -6.17 3.32
CA THR A 226 1.19 -5.26 3.26
C THR A 226 2.29 -5.69 4.23
N VAL A 227 1.91 -6.03 5.46
CA VAL A 227 2.85 -6.56 6.47
C VAL A 227 3.54 -7.82 5.97
N THR A 228 2.76 -8.76 5.41
CA THR A 228 3.30 -10.01 4.84
C THR A 228 4.25 -9.74 3.68
N ALA A 229 3.88 -8.83 2.78
CA ALA A 229 4.75 -8.47 1.65
C ALA A 229 6.09 -7.89 2.12
N GLN A 230 6.09 -6.99 3.11
CA GLN A 230 7.31 -6.42 3.67
C GLN A 230 8.16 -7.46 4.40
N ARG A 231 7.57 -8.34 5.21
CA ARG A 231 8.29 -9.43 5.88
C ARG A 231 8.99 -10.34 4.87
N ASN A 232 8.27 -10.74 3.83
CA ASN A 232 8.81 -11.58 2.78
C ASN A 232 9.94 -10.89 2.00
N TRP A 233 9.81 -9.58 1.77
CA TRP A 233 10.83 -8.80 1.07
C TRP A 233 12.10 -8.62 1.90
N LEU A 234 11.98 -8.26 3.16
CA LEU A 234 13.09 -8.18 4.10
C LEU A 234 13.82 -9.52 4.22
N GLY A 235 13.06 -10.62 4.24
CA GLY A 235 13.60 -11.97 4.08
C GLY A 235 14.66 -12.32 5.10
N ARG A 236 14.35 -12.17 6.41
CA ARG A 236 15.24 -12.51 7.53
C ARG A 236 15.52 -14.02 7.56
N SER A 237 16.77 -14.38 7.52
CA SER A 237 17.26 -15.76 7.59
C SER A 237 18.26 -15.91 8.72
N GLU A 238 17.98 -16.85 9.64
CA GLU A 238 18.91 -17.24 10.69
C GLU A 238 19.71 -18.46 10.24
N GLY A 239 21.02 -18.37 10.35
CA GLY A 239 21.90 -19.45 9.94
C GLY A 239 23.26 -19.35 10.58
N ALA A 240 24.22 -19.97 9.94
CA ALA A 240 25.62 -19.88 10.33
C ALA A 240 26.51 -19.55 9.12
N GLU A 241 27.50 -18.70 9.32
CA GLU A 241 28.69 -18.69 8.48
C GLU A 241 29.58 -19.83 8.88
N VAL A 242 30.06 -20.62 7.92
CA VAL A 242 30.92 -21.77 8.15
C VAL A 242 32.16 -21.62 7.28
N ASP A 243 33.33 -21.79 7.88
CA ASP A 243 34.65 -21.68 7.25
C ASP A 243 35.16 -23.07 6.88
N PHE A 244 35.31 -23.27 5.58
CA PHE A 244 35.91 -24.46 5.01
C PHE A 244 37.38 -24.17 4.64
N ALA A 245 38.32 -24.85 5.27
CA ALA A 245 39.72 -24.66 4.99
C ALA A 245 40.07 -25.19 3.57
N LEU A 246 40.76 -24.38 2.80
CA LEU A 246 41.33 -24.70 1.50
C LEU A 246 42.88 -24.90 1.64
N ASP A 247 43.51 -25.40 0.60
CA ASP A 247 44.96 -25.45 0.54
C ASP A 247 45.59 -24.04 0.62
N HIS A 248 46.84 -23.96 1.06
CA HIS A 248 47.62 -22.72 1.19
C HIS A 248 47.04 -21.71 2.21
N ALA A 249 46.50 -22.17 3.32
CA ALA A 249 45.92 -21.35 4.42
C ALA A 249 44.80 -20.41 3.98
N ARG A 250 44.09 -20.75 2.92
CA ARG A 250 42.89 -20.03 2.45
C ARG A 250 41.63 -20.63 3.08
N THR A 251 40.58 -19.86 3.11
CA THR A 251 39.28 -20.26 3.65
C THR A 251 38.16 -19.92 2.67
N LEU A 252 37.29 -20.88 2.43
CA LEU A 252 36.04 -20.68 1.72
C LEU A 252 34.90 -20.55 2.76
N ARG A 253 34.38 -19.35 2.92
CA ARG A 253 33.29 -19.07 3.82
C ARG A 253 31.96 -19.24 3.10
N VAL A 254 31.03 -19.94 3.72
CA VAL A 254 29.65 -20.11 3.23
C VAL A 254 28.63 -19.68 4.30
N PHE A 255 27.49 -19.20 3.87
CA PHE A 255 26.32 -19.02 4.72
C PHE A 255 25.33 -20.16 4.47
N THR A 256 24.81 -20.75 5.54
CA THR A 256 23.76 -21.76 5.47
C THR A 256 22.69 -21.52 6.51
N THR A 257 21.41 -21.67 6.12
CA THR A 257 20.26 -21.69 7.05
C THR A 257 20.11 -23.05 7.72
N ARG A 258 20.87 -24.07 7.25
CA ARG A 258 20.78 -25.45 7.71
C ARG A 258 22.16 -25.96 8.21
N PRO A 259 22.76 -25.33 9.23
CA PRO A 259 24.00 -25.83 9.83
C PRO A 259 23.89 -27.26 10.38
N ASP A 260 22.67 -27.70 10.71
CA ASP A 260 22.34 -29.08 11.11
C ASP A 260 22.74 -30.11 10.04
N THR A 261 22.78 -29.74 8.76
CA THR A 261 23.14 -30.65 7.66
C THR A 261 24.65 -30.66 7.32
N LEU A 262 25.49 -29.97 8.08
CA LEU A 262 26.92 -29.80 7.80
C LEU A 262 27.66 -31.13 7.64
N TYR A 263 27.30 -32.16 8.43
CA TYR A 263 27.89 -33.49 8.35
C TYR A 263 27.56 -34.21 7.02
N GLY A 264 26.48 -33.79 6.34
CA GLY A 264 26.02 -34.30 5.05
C GLY A 264 26.56 -33.50 3.86
N ALA A 265 27.39 -32.49 4.09
CA ALA A 265 27.98 -31.71 3.00
C ALA A 265 29.05 -32.52 2.29
N THR A 266 28.84 -32.81 1.01
CA THR A 266 29.69 -33.71 0.21
C THR A 266 30.45 -33.01 -0.90
N PHE A 267 30.11 -31.77 -1.24
CA PHE A 267 30.85 -30.92 -2.15
C PHE A 267 30.55 -29.44 -1.84
N MET A 268 31.35 -28.55 -2.40
CA MET A 268 31.17 -27.11 -2.35
C MET A 268 30.86 -26.60 -3.74
N VAL A 269 29.98 -25.57 -3.81
CA VAL A 269 29.71 -24.88 -5.06
C VAL A 269 29.93 -23.39 -4.88
N VAL A 270 30.64 -22.80 -5.84
CA VAL A 270 31.02 -21.40 -5.86
C VAL A 270 30.45 -20.75 -7.12
N ALA A 271 30.00 -19.52 -7.02
CA ALA A 271 29.55 -18.74 -8.16
C ALA A 271 30.68 -18.58 -9.17
N PRO A 272 30.45 -18.68 -10.48
CA PRO A 272 31.53 -18.55 -11.49
C PRO A 272 32.27 -17.21 -11.41
N GLU A 273 31.64 -16.18 -10.90
CA GLU A 273 32.20 -14.83 -10.73
C GLU A 273 32.97 -14.63 -9.42
N HIS A 274 32.92 -15.58 -8.51
CA HIS A 274 33.53 -15.46 -7.18
C HIS A 274 35.04 -15.21 -7.29
N PRO A 275 35.65 -14.26 -6.55
CA PRO A 275 37.05 -13.88 -6.65
C PRO A 275 38.04 -15.05 -6.45
N LEU A 276 37.70 -15.95 -5.51
CA LEU A 276 38.57 -17.12 -5.23
C LEU A 276 38.65 -18.12 -6.37
N VAL A 277 37.77 -18.12 -7.35
CA VAL A 277 37.74 -19.16 -8.41
C VAL A 277 39.06 -19.21 -9.16
N LEU A 278 39.63 -18.05 -9.51
CA LEU A 278 40.92 -18.02 -10.23
C LEU A 278 42.06 -18.54 -9.37
N ASP A 279 42.05 -18.28 -8.10
CA ASP A 279 43.11 -18.63 -7.15
C ASP A 279 43.12 -20.10 -6.73
N ILE A 280 41.92 -20.74 -6.73
CA ILE A 280 41.78 -22.16 -6.33
C ILE A 280 41.76 -23.12 -7.50
N THR A 281 41.63 -22.60 -8.73
CA THR A 281 41.60 -23.46 -9.93
C THR A 281 42.98 -24.05 -10.20
N THR A 282 43.04 -25.37 -10.25
CA THR A 282 44.30 -26.07 -10.59
C THR A 282 44.66 -25.87 -12.06
N PRO A 283 45.95 -25.95 -12.43
CA PRO A 283 46.40 -25.82 -13.83
C PRO A 283 45.67 -26.78 -14.79
N ALA A 284 45.37 -28.00 -14.33
CA ALA A 284 44.68 -29.01 -15.13
C ALA A 284 43.22 -28.64 -15.46
N GLN A 285 42.57 -27.82 -14.62
CA GLN A 285 41.18 -27.39 -14.79
C GLN A 285 41.05 -25.95 -15.34
N ALA A 286 42.13 -25.23 -15.49
CA ALA A 286 42.16 -23.81 -15.82
C ALA A 286 41.39 -23.46 -17.13
N GLU A 287 41.52 -24.31 -18.15
CA GLU A 287 40.86 -24.09 -19.44
C GLU A 287 39.36 -24.33 -19.35
N ALA A 288 38.92 -25.42 -18.72
CA ALA A 288 37.53 -25.76 -18.53
C ALA A 288 36.80 -24.71 -17.66
N VAL A 289 37.45 -24.27 -16.58
CA VAL A 289 36.91 -23.21 -15.68
C VAL A 289 36.79 -21.88 -16.42
N ARG A 290 37.79 -21.51 -17.24
CA ARG A 290 37.74 -20.25 -18.01
C ARG A 290 36.59 -20.27 -19.02
N GLU A 291 36.44 -21.38 -19.74
CA GLU A 291 35.38 -21.51 -20.72
C GLU A 291 33.99 -21.49 -20.05
N TYR A 292 33.83 -22.21 -18.92
CA TYR A 292 32.57 -22.19 -18.17
C TYR A 292 32.24 -20.80 -17.63
N ARG A 293 33.23 -20.07 -17.09
CA ARG A 293 33.01 -18.66 -16.65
C ARG A 293 32.59 -17.75 -17.79
N ARG A 294 33.13 -17.92 -18.97
CA ARG A 294 32.73 -17.17 -20.17
C ARG A 294 31.28 -17.47 -20.55
N GLN A 295 30.88 -18.75 -20.53
CA GLN A 295 29.51 -19.18 -20.81
C GLN A 295 28.53 -18.67 -19.75
N ALA A 296 28.85 -18.80 -18.47
CA ALA A 296 28.03 -18.30 -17.36
C ALA A 296 27.90 -16.78 -17.40
N GLY A 297 28.95 -16.04 -17.76
CA GLY A 297 28.91 -14.60 -17.93
C GLY A 297 28.08 -14.12 -19.13
N ALA A 298 27.92 -14.97 -20.15
CA ALA A 298 27.04 -14.73 -21.29
C ALA A 298 25.58 -15.10 -21.00
N THR A 299 25.32 -15.83 -19.91
CA THR A 299 23.98 -16.22 -19.47
C THR A 299 23.44 -15.18 -18.48
N ASP A 300 22.30 -14.63 -18.79
CA ASP A 300 21.59 -13.66 -17.95
C ASP A 300 21.32 -14.22 -16.53
N LEU A 301 21.62 -13.42 -15.51
CA LEU A 301 21.46 -13.77 -14.08
C LEU A 301 20.01 -14.15 -13.73
N VAL A 302 19.04 -13.57 -14.41
CA VAL A 302 17.63 -13.90 -14.18
C VAL A 302 17.33 -15.30 -14.69
N SER A 303 17.89 -15.67 -15.85
CA SER A 303 17.79 -17.04 -16.38
C SER A 303 18.46 -18.06 -15.46
N ARG A 304 19.44 -17.66 -14.67
CA ARG A 304 20.09 -18.50 -13.66
C ARG A 304 19.27 -18.65 -12.38
N LYS A 305 18.38 -17.69 -12.07
CA LYS A 305 17.44 -17.72 -10.92
C LYS A 305 16.23 -18.62 -11.14
N VAL A 306 15.85 -18.87 -12.40
CA VAL A 306 14.67 -19.70 -12.73
C VAL A 306 15.06 -21.19 -12.62
N GLY A 307 14.47 -21.89 -11.65
CA GLY A 307 14.87 -23.19 -11.18
C GLY A 307 14.72 -24.40 -12.12
N ASP A 308 14.23 -24.24 -13.34
CA ASP A 308 13.79 -25.36 -14.21
C ASP A 308 14.80 -25.70 -15.31
N ARG A 309 16.09 -25.45 -15.07
CA ARG A 309 17.15 -25.80 -16.01
C ARG A 309 18.02 -26.94 -15.49
N ASP A 310 18.50 -27.75 -16.43
CA ASP A 310 19.51 -28.76 -16.19
C ASP A 310 20.75 -28.14 -15.55
N LYS A 311 21.07 -28.52 -14.30
CA LYS A 311 22.19 -27.93 -13.53
C LYS A 311 23.52 -28.22 -14.18
N SER A 312 24.33 -27.18 -14.35
CA SER A 312 25.66 -27.32 -14.97
C SER A 312 26.76 -26.81 -14.03
N GLY A 313 27.95 -27.35 -14.18
CA GLY A 313 29.09 -26.93 -13.38
C GLY A 313 30.41 -27.59 -13.84
N VAL A 314 31.51 -27.03 -13.35
CA VAL A 314 32.87 -27.54 -13.63
C VAL A 314 33.64 -27.66 -12.32
N PHE A 315 34.38 -28.78 -12.18
CA PHE A 315 35.28 -29.01 -11.05
C PHE A 315 36.49 -28.10 -11.15
N THR A 316 36.83 -27.41 -10.04
CA THR A 316 38.01 -26.51 -10.02
C THR A 316 39.35 -27.22 -9.85
N GLY A 317 39.33 -28.50 -9.48
CA GLY A 317 40.52 -29.27 -9.06
C GLY A 317 40.87 -29.09 -7.58
N ALA A 318 40.24 -28.13 -6.88
CA ALA A 318 40.47 -27.87 -5.46
C ALA A 318 39.53 -28.68 -4.55
N PHE A 319 40.00 -28.87 -3.32
CA PHE A 319 39.20 -29.47 -2.25
C PHE A 319 39.14 -28.56 -1.04
N ALA A 320 37.96 -28.52 -0.39
CA ALA A 320 37.76 -27.83 0.87
C ALA A 320 37.59 -28.86 1.99
N ARG A 321 38.13 -28.57 3.17
CA ARG A 321 37.99 -29.47 4.33
C ARG A 321 36.71 -29.13 5.10
N ASN A 322 35.81 -30.10 5.17
CA ASN A 322 34.60 -29.96 5.98
C ASN A 322 34.99 -29.92 7.49
N PRO A 323 34.69 -28.86 8.21
CA PRO A 323 35.08 -28.71 9.62
C PRO A 323 34.49 -29.77 10.55
N ALA A 324 33.29 -30.32 10.24
CA ALA A 324 32.62 -31.32 11.04
C ALA A 324 33.17 -32.76 10.84
N THR A 325 33.53 -33.14 9.63
CA THR A 325 33.97 -34.49 9.30
C THR A 325 35.48 -34.60 9.14
N GLY A 326 36.16 -33.46 8.98
CA GLY A 326 37.60 -33.40 8.62
C GLY A 326 37.92 -33.90 7.20
N ARG A 327 36.95 -34.33 6.42
CA ARG A 327 37.13 -34.88 5.08
C ARG A 327 37.27 -33.78 4.04
N PRO A 328 38.16 -34.00 3.02
CA PRO A 328 38.20 -33.14 1.87
C PRO A 328 37.00 -33.40 0.97
N ILE A 329 36.32 -32.30 0.57
CA ILE A 329 35.18 -32.33 -0.37
C ILE A 329 35.51 -31.44 -1.58
N PRO A 330 35.15 -31.86 -2.83
CA PRO A 330 35.53 -31.14 -4.04
C PRO A 330 34.80 -29.79 -4.16
N VAL A 331 35.51 -28.80 -4.73
CA VAL A 331 34.99 -27.47 -4.99
C VAL A 331 34.62 -27.31 -6.47
N TRP A 332 33.39 -27.05 -6.76
CA TRP A 332 32.83 -26.85 -8.09
C TRP A 332 32.47 -25.38 -8.31
N ILE A 333 32.45 -24.94 -9.55
CA ILE A 333 31.73 -23.75 -9.98
C ILE A 333 30.44 -24.16 -10.67
N ALA A 334 29.35 -23.48 -10.39
CA ALA A 334 28.08 -23.78 -11.04
C ALA A 334 27.20 -22.50 -11.14
N ASP A 335 26.36 -22.45 -12.16
CA ASP A 335 25.54 -21.31 -12.54
C ASP A 335 24.32 -21.07 -11.62
N TYR A 336 23.92 -22.10 -10.84
CA TYR A 336 22.82 -21.96 -9.89
C TYR A 336 23.23 -21.31 -8.55
N VAL A 337 24.52 -21.06 -8.32
CA VAL A 337 25.03 -20.27 -7.19
C VAL A 337 25.32 -18.84 -7.66
N LEU A 338 24.83 -17.86 -6.91
CA LEU A 338 24.91 -16.44 -7.27
C LEU A 338 25.76 -15.67 -6.27
N MET A 339 26.56 -14.73 -6.78
CA MET A 339 27.39 -13.84 -5.94
C MET A 339 26.57 -12.93 -5.01
N GLU A 340 25.35 -12.62 -5.41
CA GLU A 340 24.46 -11.70 -4.68
C GLU A 340 23.83 -12.33 -3.43
N TYR A 341 23.92 -13.64 -3.27
CA TYR A 341 23.31 -14.35 -2.14
C TYR A 341 24.37 -14.97 -1.23
N GLY A 342 24.32 -14.59 0.05
CA GLY A 342 25.27 -15.07 1.04
C GLY A 342 26.70 -14.64 0.74
N THR A 343 27.60 -15.60 0.63
CA THR A 343 29.02 -15.39 0.33
C THR A 343 29.40 -15.66 -1.13
N GLY A 344 28.40 -15.94 -2.00
CA GLY A 344 28.66 -16.45 -3.36
C GLY A 344 29.18 -17.88 -3.41
N ALA A 345 29.12 -18.61 -2.29
CA ALA A 345 29.47 -20.00 -2.15
C ALA A 345 28.46 -20.74 -1.26
N ILE A 346 28.24 -22.02 -1.52
CA ILE A 346 27.39 -22.89 -0.71
C ILE A 346 28.10 -24.20 -0.36
N MET A 347 27.80 -24.77 0.78
CA MET A 347 28.00 -26.18 1.06
C MET A 347 26.84 -26.96 0.46
N ALA A 348 27.09 -27.94 -0.37
CA ALA A 348 26.06 -28.72 -1.00
C ALA A 348 25.69 -29.94 -0.15
N VAL A 349 24.38 -30.11 0.09
CA VAL A 349 23.82 -31.15 0.95
C VAL A 349 22.77 -31.98 0.19
N PRO A 350 23.19 -32.84 -0.73
CA PRO A 350 22.32 -33.46 -1.74
C PRO A 350 21.21 -34.36 -1.16
N ALA A 351 21.31 -34.81 0.08
CA ALA A 351 20.24 -35.54 0.74
C ALA A 351 19.13 -34.63 1.27
N HIS A 352 19.33 -33.30 1.31
CA HIS A 352 18.45 -32.33 1.97
C HIS A 352 18.14 -31.08 1.12
N ASP A 353 18.69 -30.98 -0.11
CA ASP A 353 18.40 -29.92 -1.09
C ASP A 353 18.24 -30.55 -2.48
N GLU A 354 17.12 -30.32 -3.14
CA GLU A 354 16.77 -30.93 -4.43
C GLU A 354 17.74 -30.48 -5.55
N ARG A 355 18.19 -29.22 -5.54
CA ARG A 355 19.14 -28.69 -6.54
C ARG A 355 20.50 -29.36 -6.41
N ASP A 356 20.95 -29.54 -5.16
CA ASP A 356 22.21 -30.24 -4.87
C ASP A 356 22.10 -31.71 -5.21
N PHE A 357 20.92 -32.32 -5.03
CA PHE A 357 20.66 -33.72 -5.39
C PHE A 357 20.74 -33.93 -6.91
N GLU A 358 20.09 -33.09 -7.71
CA GLU A 358 20.16 -33.14 -9.18
C GLU A 358 21.60 -32.99 -9.67
N PHE A 359 22.35 -32.04 -9.08
CA PHE A 359 23.75 -31.82 -9.41
C PHE A 359 24.61 -33.05 -9.03
N ALA A 360 24.40 -33.59 -7.83
CA ALA A 360 25.13 -34.78 -7.35
C ALA A 360 24.88 -36.01 -8.23
N GLN A 361 23.64 -36.23 -8.66
CA GLN A 361 23.29 -37.29 -9.57
C GLN A 361 24.02 -37.14 -10.92
N LYS A 362 24.00 -35.98 -11.51
CA LYS A 362 24.62 -35.69 -12.81
C LYS A 362 26.13 -35.90 -12.80
N TYR A 363 26.78 -35.47 -11.71
CA TYR A 363 28.23 -35.55 -11.59
C TYR A 363 28.74 -36.72 -10.75
N GLN A 364 27.82 -37.65 -10.37
CA GLN A 364 28.09 -38.86 -9.58
C GLN A 364 28.80 -38.57 -8.25
N LEU A 365 28.35 -37.50 -7.57
CA LEU A 365 28.88 -37.08 -6.27
C LEU A 365 28.17 -37.83 -5.13
N PRO A 366 28.83 -38.04 -3.97
CA PRO A 366 28.23 -38.72 -2.84
C PRO A 366 26.98 -38.05 -2.30
N VAL A 367 25.97 -38.82 -1.89
CA VAL A 367 24.76 -38.38 -1.20
C VAL A 367 24.75 -38.98 0.19
N VAL A 368 24.75 -38.12 1.25
CA VAL A 368 24.82 -38.57 2.64
C VAL A 368 23.64 -37.95 3.40
N SER A 369 22.71 -38.81 3.89
CA SER A 369 21.62 -38.34 4.74
C SER A 369 22.11 -38.16 6.18
N VAL A 370 21.74 -37.04 6.79
CA VAL A 370 22.08 -36.69 8.18
C VAL A 370 20.86 -36.25 9.01
N VAL A 371 19.68 -36.35 8.44
CA VAL A 371 18.38 -36.21 9.12
C VAL A 371 17.51 -37.39 8.66
N ASP A 372 16.93 -38.10 9.62
CA ASP A 372 16.02 -39.21 9.33
C ASP A 372 14.59 -38.74 9.06
N ASP A 373 13.71 -39.69 8.75
CA ASP A 373 12.28 -39.40 8.45
C ASP A 373 11.52 -38.87 9.67
N GLU A 374 12.03 -39.05 10.89
CA GLU A 374 11.47 -38.58 12.15
C GLU A 374 11.98 -37.19 12.52
N GLY A 375 12.92 -36.63 11.75
CA GLY A 375 13.52 -35.31 11.95
C GLY A 375 14.65 -35.30 12.98
N ALA A 376 15.22 -36.45 13.30
CA ALA A 376 16.38 -36.55 14.18
C ALA A 376 17.68 -36.55 13.37
N LEU A 377 18.75 -35.95 13.92
CA LEU A 377 20.08 -36.00 13.34
C LEU A 377 20.64 -37.41 13.41
N VAL A 378 21.17 -37.90 12.27
CA VAL A 378 21.88 -39.21 12.14
C VAL A 378 23.27 -38.95 11.54
N ALA A 379 24.19 -39.84 11.81
CA ALA A 379 25.58 -39.73 11.31
C ALA A 379 26.27 -38.35 11.54
N SER A 380 25.81 -37.61 12.57
CA SER A 380 26.23 -36.25 12.89
C SER A 380 27.11 -36.16 14.14
N GLY A 381 27.94 -37.17 14.39
CA GLY A 381 28.85 -37.22 15.56
C GLY A 381 28.09 -37.13 16.89
N GLU A 382 28.56 -36.25 17.77
CA GLU A 382 27.94 -36.02 19.08
C GLU A 382 26.51 -35.43 19.03
N PHE A 383 26.07 -34.91 17.90
CA PHE A 383 24.76 -34.35 17.69
C PHE A 383 23.72 -35.36 17.23
N SER A 384 24.12 -36.62 16.93
CA SER A 384 23.19 -37.67 16.51
C SER A 384 22.13 -37.95 17.58
N GLY A 385 20.89 -38.10 17.13
CA GLY A 385 19.71 -38.29 17.97
C GLY A 385 19.04 -36.98 18.45
N MET A 386 19.61 -35.83 18.18
CA MET A 386 18.95 -34.54 18.45
C MET A 386 17.89 -34.22 17.38
N PRO A 387 16.74 -33.63 17.72
CA PRO A 387 15.87 -33.00 16.74
C PRO A 387 16.65 -31.93 15.93
N TRP A 388 16.41 -31.82 14.63
CA TRP A 388 17.20 -30.96 13.73
C TRP A 388 17.19 -29.48 14.16
N GLU A 389 16.07 -28.95 14.72
CA GLU A 389 16.00 -27.57 15.22
C GLU A 389 16.95 -27.35 16.42
N ALA A 390 17.05 -28.33 17.30
CA ALA A 390 17.98 -28.26 18.43
C ALA A 390 19.41 -28.43 17.94
N GLY A 391 19.61 -29.37 17.00
CA GLY A 391 20.90 -29.63 16.33
C GLY A 391 21.43 -28.40 15.62
N LYS A 392 20.58 -27.64 14.93
CA LYS A 392 20.96 -26.35 14.29
C LYS A 392 21.63 -25.40 15.27
N LYS A 393 21.04 -25.22 16.45
CA LYS A 393 21.59 -24.32 17.50
C LYS A 393 22.85 -24.91 18.13
N ALA A 394 22.88 -26.21 18.34
CA ALA A 394 24.01 -26.89 18.96
C ALA A 394 25.25 -26.87 18.05
N ILE A 395 25.08 -27.19 16.78
CA ILE A 395 26.15 -27.16 15.77
C ILE A 395 26.66 -25.74 15.54
N THR A 396 25.78 -24.75 15.52
CA THR A 396 26.22 -23.35 15.41
C THR A 396 27.15 -22.95 16.57
N ARG A 397 26.76 -23.26 17.83
CA ARG A 397 27.60 -22.98 19.00
C ARG A 397 28.92 -23.77 18.97
N TRP A 398 28.87 -25.01 18.51
CA TRP A 398 30.08 -25.83 18.35
C TRP A 398 31.03 -25.23 17.32
N LEU A 399 30.50 -24.74 16.17
CA LEU A 399 31.31 -24.02 15.18
C LEU A 399 32.01 -22.79 15.74
N GLU A 400 31.31 -22.03 16.62
CA GLU A 400 31.90 -20.88 17.32
C GLU A 400 33.03 -21.33 18.27
N THR A 401 32.82 -22.43 18.99
CA THR A 401 33.81 -22.97 19.96
C THR A 401 35.09 -23.39 19.26
N ILE A 402 35.00 -24.02 18.10
CA ILE A 402 36.19 -24.49 17.35
C ILE A 402 36.76 -23.39 16.43
N GLY A 403 36.15 -22.20 16.38
CA GLY A 403 36.60 -21.09 15.52
C GLY A 403 36.42 -21.33 14.03
N ALA A 404 35.50 -22.24 13.65
CA ALA A 404 35.23 -22.59 12.25
C ALA A 404 33.90 -22.00 11.73
N GLY A 405 33.30 -21.09 12.49
CA GLY A 405 32.06 -20.43 12.07
C GLY A 405 31.42 -19.61 13.17
N LYS A 406 30.29 -18.98 12.87
CA LYS A 406 29.48 -18.21 13.84
C LYS A 406 28.04 -18.16 13.40
N GLY A 407 27.15 -18.02 14.35
CA GLY A 407 25.74 -17.70 14.08
C GLY A 407 25.59 -16.31 13.48
N VAL A 408 24.80 -16.19 12.43
CA VAL A 408 24.53 -14.91 11.76
C VAL A 408 23.07 -14.83 11.32
N VAL A 409 22.58 -13.59 11.31
CA VAL A 409 21.31 -13.24 10.70
C VAL A 409 21.61 -12.51 9.39
N GLN A 410 21.00 -12.96 8.33
CA GLN A 410 21.09 -12.31 7.02
C GLN A 410 19.70 -11.86 6.57
N PHE A 411 19.68 -10.79 5.79
CA PHE A 411 18.47 -10.25 5.17
C PHE A 411 18.60 -10.36 3.65
N ARG A 412 17.49 -10.58 2.95
CA ARG A 412 17.44 -10.56 1.50
C ARG A 412 17.45 -9.13 0.96
N LEU A 413 17.08 -8.17 1.80
CA LEU A 413 17.07 -6.74 1.48
C LEU A 413 18.46 -6.30 1.00
N HIS A 414 18.49 -5.50 -0.06
CA HIS A 414 19.69 -4.84 -0.58
C HIS A 414 19.61 -3.33 -0.37
N ASP A 415 20.76 -2.64 -0.41
CA ASP A 415 20.78 -1.19 -0.34
C ASP A 415 20.02 -0.56 -1.51
N TRP A 416 19.29 0.51 -1.22
CA TRP A 416 18.45 1.17 -2.19
C TRP A 416 19.28 1.96 -3.19
N CYS A 417 19.30 1.55 -4.47
CA CYS A 417 19.93 2.26 -5.56
C CYS A 417 19.07 3.43 -6.01
N ILE A 418 19.54 4.66 -5.81
CA ILE A 418 18.77 5.89 -6.07
C ILE A 418 19.15 6.60 -7.36
N SER A 419 20.29 6.29 -7.98
CA SER A 419 20.75 6.94 -9.22
C SER A 419 19.86 6.58 -10.42
N ARG A 420 19.44 7.58 -11.17
CA ARG A 420 18.74 7.41 -12.44
C ARG A 420 19.43 8.23 -13.54
N GLN A 421 19.79 7.56 -14.64
CA GLN A 421 20.43 8.15 -15.82
C GLN A 421 19.36 8.79 -16.71
N ARG A 422 18.56 9.65 -16.09
CA ARG A 422 17.40 10.31 -16.69
C ARG A 422 17.53 11.83 -16.56
N TYR A 423 16.65 12.56 -17.22
CA TYR A 423 16.58 14.01 -17.11
C TYR A 423 15.57 14.46 -16.04
N TRP A 424 14.39 13.84 -16.00
CA TRP A 424 13.24 14.31 -15.25
C TRP A 424 13.23 13.80 -13.81
N GLY A 425 13.99 14.45 -12.95
CA GLY A 425 14.10 14.15 -11.52
C GLY A 425 14.96 15.19 -10.78
N PRO A 426 14.99 15.16 -9.45
CA PRO A 426 15.84 16.07 -8.67
C PRO A 426 17.31 15.74 -8.91
N PRO A 427 18.14 16.69 -9.38
CA PRO A 427 19.57 16.49 -9.50
C PRO A 427 20.21 16.13 -8.14
N ILE A 428 21.09 15.13 -8.12
CA ILE A 428 21.83 14.76 -6.90
C ILE A 428 22.85 15.87 -6.61
N PRO A 429 22.83 16.49 -5.41
CA PRO A 429 23.57 17.72 -5.13
C PRO A 429 25.04 17.48 -4.74
N ILE A 430 25.81 16.79 -5.61
CA ILE A 430 27.24 16.49 -5.44
C ILE A 430 28.04 17.09 -6.59
N ILE A 431 29.23 17.59 -6.27
CA ILE A 431 30.21 18.13 -7.22
C ILE A 431 31.49 17.30 -7.09
N TYR A 432 32.05 16.88 -8.21
CA TYR A 432 33.32 16.15 -8.26
C TYR A 432 34.45 17.08 -8.62
N CYS A 433 35.29 17.35 -7.63
CA CYS A 433 36.50 18.16 -7.77
C CYS A 433 37.74 17.26 -7.83
N ASP A 434 38.63 17.48 -8.79
CA ASP A 434 39.83 16.64 -8.93
C ASP A 434 40.80 16.83 -7.73
N ALA A 435 40.73 17.97 -7.03
CA ALA A 435 41.56 18.25 -5.85
C ALA A 435 40.88 17.84 -4.54
N CYS A 436 39.53 18.10 -4.39
CA CYS A 436 38.79 17.91 -3.13
C CYS A 436 38.01 16.59 -3.07
N GLY A 437 37.89 15.89 -4.23
CA GLY A 437 37.03 14.71 -4.34
C GLY A 437 35.51 15.07 -4.46
N PRO A 438 34.62 14.21 -4.00
CA PRO A 438 33.19 14.48 -4.00
C PRO A 438 32.84 15.53 -2.91
N VAL A 439 32.33 16.69 -3.35
CA VAL A 439 31.98 17.83 -2.50
C VAL A 439 30.46 18.03 -2.55
N PRO A 440 29.75 18.04 -1.42
CA PRO A 440 28.32 18.35 -1.39
C PRO A 440 28.08 19.82 -1.72
N VAL A 441 27.01 20.10 -2.45
CA VAL A 441 26.54 21.47 -2.66
C VAL A 441 26.15 22.08 -1.30
N PRO A 442 26.60 23.30 -0.96
CA PRO A 442 26.21 23.95 0.28
C PRO A 442 24.68 24.11 0.39
N GLU A 443 24.10 23.85 1.55
CA GLU A 443 22.65 23.89 1.74
C GLU A 443 22.02 25.25 1.37
N LYS A 444 22.77 26.34 1.57
CA LYS A 444 22.35 27.70 1.18
C LYS A 444 22.21 27.90 -0.33
N ASP A 445 22.89 27.06 -1.12
CA ASP A 445 22.91 27.11 -2.58
C ASP A 445 21.92 26.14 -3.22
N LEU A 446 21.10 25.47 -2.41
CA LEU A 446 19.99 24.66 -2.89
C LEU A 446 18.77 25.54 -3.27
N PRO A 447 17.99 25.15 -4.28
CA PRO A 447 18.12 23.91 -5.06
C PRO A 447 19.22 23.99 -6.14
N VAL A 448 19.81 22.83 -6.46
CA VAL A 448 20.43 22.63 -7.77
C VAL A 448 19.30 22.50 -8.78
N GLU A 449 19.01 23.57 -9.51
CA GLU A 449 17.87 23.59 -10.42
C GLU A 449 18.11 22.71 -11.65
N LEU A 450 17.03 22.04 -12.09
CA LEU A 450 17.02 21.25 -13.30
C LEU A 450 17.00 22.20 -14.50
N PRO A 451 18.02 22.18 -15.38
CA PRO A 451 18.09 23.10 -16.52
C PRO A 451 17.09 22.71 -17.61
N MET A 452 16.57 23.67 -18.34
CA MET A 452 15.74 23.42 -19.51
C MET A 452 16.64 23.00 -20.67
N ILE A 453 16.61 21.71 -21.06
CA ILE A 453 17.38 21.18 -22.18
C ILE A 453 16.46 20.55 -23.21
N GLU A 454 16.61 20.88 -24.48
CA GLU A 454 15.77 20.32 -25.54
C GLU A 454 16.12 18.84 -25.85
N ASP A 455 17.41 18.47 -25.74
CA ASP A 455 17.87 17.08 -25.90
C ASP A 455 17.89 16.34 -24.55
N PHE A 456 16.69 16.11 -24.01
CA PHE A 456 16.50 15.43 -22.72
C PHE A 456 16.36 13.90 -22.83
N ARG A 457 16.31 13.33 -24.04
CA ARG A 457 16.08 11.89 -24.25
C ARG A 457 17.27 11.06 -23.77
N PRO A 458 17.05 10.02 -22.98
CA PRO A 458 18.09 9.10 -22.57
C PRO A 458 18.55 8.22 -23.74
N ASP A 459 19.77 7.73 -23.65
CA ASP A 459 20.36 6.78 -24.60
C ASP A 459 20.90 5.53 -23.87
N ASP A 460 21.58 4.63 -24.61
CA ASP A 460 22.12 3.37 -24.06
C ASP A 460 23.50 3.53 -23.43
N SER A 461 24.05 4.74 -23.37
CA SER A 461 25.39 4.99 -22.81
C SER A 461 25.46 4.79 -21.29
N GLY A 462 24.32 4.83 -20.59
CA GLY A 462 24.29 4.82 -19.14
C GLY A 462 24.67 6.16 -18.51
N ILE A 463 24.69 7.24 -19.32
CA ILE A 463 25.02 8.61 -18.88
C ILE A 463 23.76 9.48 -19.03
N SER A 464 23.45 10.26 -17.99
CA SER A 464 22.31 11.18 -18.01
C SER A 464 22.43 12.21 -19.11
N PRO A 465 21.32 12.62 -19.77
CA PRO A 465 21.32 13.73 -20.71
C PRO A 465 21.88 15.05 -20.15
N LEU A 466 21.83 15.26 -18.84
CA LEU A 466 22.40 16.43 -18.16
C LEU A 466 23.92 16.60 -18.40
N ALA A 467 24.65 15.51 -18.64
CA ALA A 467 26.08 15.54 -18.95
C ALA A 467 26.41 16.27 -20.27
N ARG A 468 25.41 16.39 -21.17
CA ARG A 468 25.57 17.07 -22.46
C ARG A 468 25.43 18.60 -22.35
N HIS A 469 24.95 19.12 -21.22
CA HIS A 469 24.71 20.53 -21.00
C HIS A 469 25.88 21.14 -20.22
N GLU A 470 26.95 21.52 -20.94
CA GLU A 470 28.22 21.94 -20.35
C GLU A 470 28.11 23.13 -19.38
N GLU A 471 27.25 24.10 -19.66
CA GLU A 471 27.04 25.31 -18.81
C GLU A 471 26.44 24.92 -17.44
N TRP A 472 25.64 23.89 -17.36
CA TRP A 472 25.11 23.36 -16.10
C TRP A 472 26.06 22.37 -15.46
N TYR A 473 26.73 21.53 -16.27
CA TYR A 473 27.57 20.43 -15.82
C TYR A 473 28.86 20.89 -15.13
N TYR A 474 29.51 21.95 -15.70
CA TYR A 474 30.74 22.47 -15.13
C TYR A 474 30.48 23.67 -14.23
N VAL A 475 30.98 23.59 -12.98
CA VAL A 475 30.81 24.62 -11.96
C VAL A 475 32.08 24.79 -11.15
N PRO A 476 32.28 25.93 -10.47
CA PRO A 476 33.37 26.06 -9.51
C PRO A 476 33.12 25.17 -8.30
N CYS A 477 34.18 24.51 -7.81
CA CYS A 477 34.14 23.76 -6.56
C CYS A 477 33.85 24.72 -5.39
N PRO A 478 32.87 24.38 -4.51
CA PRO A 478 32.56 25.23 -3.36
C PRO A 478 33.71 25.39 -2.35
N GLU A 479 34.64 24.41 -2.30
CA GLU A 479 35.75 24.42 -1.36
C GLU A 479 37.00 25.13 -1.91
N CYS A 480 37.40 24.88 -3.16
CA CYS A 480 38.65 25.38 -3.70
C CYS A 480 38.51 26.28 -4.93
N GLY A 481 37.32 26.47 -5.48
CA GLY A 481 37.04 27.31 -6.65
C GLY A 481 37.48 26.73 -8.00
N GLN A 482 38.12 25.57 -8.06
CA GLN A 482 38.48 24.92 -9.32
C GLN A 482 37.29 24.51 -10.14
N ARG A 483 37.42 24.55 -11.48
CA ARG A 483 36.42 24.05 -12.41
C ARG A 483 36.17 22.56 -12.14
N SER A 484 35.00 22.19 -11.78
CA SER A 484 34.56 20.86 -11.31
C SER A 484 33.30 20.41 -12.02
N ARG A 485 32.91 19.16 -11.85
CA ARG A 485 31.77 18.54 -12.55
C ARG A 485 30.65 18.28 -11.55
N ARG A 486 29.41 18.63 -11.89
CA ARG A 486 28.24 18.18 -11.14
C ARG A 486 28.00 16.68 -11.33
N GLU A 487 27.40 16.03 -10.34
CA GLU A 487 26.69 14.79 -10.57
C GLU A 487 25.58 15.00 -11.59
N THR A 488 25.45 14.05 -12.53
CA THR A 488 24.46 14.15 -13.62
C THR A 488 23.27 13.21 -13.46
N ASP A 489 23.39 12.23 -12.57
CA ASP A 489 22.26 11.37 -12.22
C ASP A 489 21.24 12.19 -11.41
N VAL A 490 19.97 11.89 -11.66
CA VAL A 490 18.87 12.38 -10.83
C VAL A 490 18.44 11.31 -9.83
N SER A 491 17.85 11.75 -8.73
CA SER A 491 17.33 10.83 -7.72
C SER A 491 16.12 10.06 -8.24
N ASP A 492 15.96 8.83 -7.75
CA ASP A 492 14.73 8.07 -7.90
C ASP A 492 13.53 8.87 -7.34
N THR A 493 12.42 8.88 -8.07
CA THR A 493 11.18 9.56 -7.67
C THR A 493 10.66 9.09 -6.30
N PHE A 494 10.98 7.86 -5.89
CA PHE A 494 10.61 7.38 -4.57
C PHE A 494 11.31 8.14 -3.43
N LEU A 495 12.41 8.84 -3.68
CA LEU A 495 12.99 9.74 -2.69
C LEU A 495 12.10 10.96 -2.46
N ASP A 496 11.48 11.49 -3.52
CA ASP A 496 10.53 12.59 -3.41
C ASP A 496 9.30 12.18 -2.59
N SER A 497 8.74 11.01 -2.87
CA SER A 497 7.55 10.51 -2.19
C SER A 497 7.82 9.94 -0.79
N ALA A 498 9.08 9.68 -0.41
CA ALA A 498 9.40 9.10 0.89
C ALA A 498 9.21 10.05 2.09
N TRP A 499 9.08 11.36 1.88
CA TRP A 499 9.00 12.37 2.94
C TRP A 499 7.89 13.41 2.76
N TYR A 500 7.12 13.40 1.69
CA TYR A 500 6.11 14.40 1.32
C TYR A 500 5.05 14.63 2.40
N TYR A 501 4.72 13.61 3.19
CA TYR A 501 3.79 13.70 4.31
C TYR A 501 4.29 14.65 5.41
N LEU A 502 5.61 14.84 5.55
CA LEU A 502 6.22 15.83 6.44
C LEU A 502 6.11 17.24 5.87
N ARG A 503 6.16 17.36 4.53
CA ARG A 503 6.10 18.66 3.85
C ARG A 503 4.71 19.27 3.87
N TYR A 504 3.67 18.46 3.68
CA TYR A 504 2.31 18.96 3.60
C TYR A 504 1.90 19.91 4.72
N PRO A 505 2.11 19.63 6.00
CA PRO A 505 1.75 20.57 7.06
C PRO A 505 2.60 21.85 7.07
N SER A 506 3.58 21.97 6.18
CA SER A 506 4.61 23.01 6.21
C SER A 506 4.91 23.64 4.86
N THR A 507 4.00 23.53 3.89
CA THR A 507 4.20 24.09 2.54
C THR A 507 4.34 25.61 2.53
N ASP A 508 3.83 26.29 3.52
CA ASP A 508 3.92 27.74 3.75
C ASP A 508 5.28 28.20 4.32
N PHE A 509 6.17 27.29 4.72
CA PHE A 509 7.54 27.62 5.15
C PHE A 509 8.52 27.48 3.97
N SER A 510 9.33 28.51 3.72
CA SER A 510 10.36 28.49 2.67
C SER A 510 11.78 28.25 3.20
N ASP A 511 11.99 28.41 4.51
CA ASP A 511 13.28 28.37 5.19
C ASP A 511 13.63 26.99 5.79
N ARG A 512 12.66 26.06 5.80
CA ARG A 512 12.81 24.73 6.40
C ARG A 512 12.01 23.69 5.64
N PRO A 513 12.41 22.38 5.68
CA PRO A 513 11.68 21.31 5.01
C PRO A 513 10.31 21.04 5.65
N PHE A 514 10.24 21.12 6.98
CA PHE A 514 9.03 20.99 7.78
C PHE A 514 9.18 21.69 9.12
N ASP A 515 8.05 22.15 9.67
CA ASP A 515 8.02 22.79 10.99
C ASP A 515 7.95 21.74 12.10
N PRO A 516 8.85 21.78 13.09
CA PRO A 516 8.87 20.76 14.15
C PRO A 516 7.62 20.76 15.03
N ALA A 517 6.93 21.88 15.22
CA ALA A 517 5.72 21.94 16.04
C ALA A 517 4.54 21.29 15.34
N ARG A 518 4.32 21.64 14.06
CA ARG A 518 3.29 21.01 13.23
C ARG A 518 3.57 19.53 13.01
N THR A 519 4.83 19.14 12.77
CA THR A 519 5.22 17.74 12.63
C THR A 519 4.87 16.94 13.90
N ARG A 520 5.16 17.44 15.09
CA ARG A 520 4.77 16.78 16.34
C ARG A 520 3.26 16.70 16.57
N ARG A 521 2.50 17.64 16.02
CA ARG A 521 1.03 17.71 16.16
C ARG A 521 0.31 16.75 15.22
N TRP A 522 0.78 16.66 13.98
CA TRP A 522 0.08 15.96 12.92
C TRP A 522 0.68 14.58 12.57
N CYS A 523 1.97 14.38 12.84
CA CYS A 523 2.65 13.13 12.51
C CYS A 523 2.96 12.30 13.78
N PRO A 524 3.02 10.95 13.62
CA PRO A 524 2.85 10.20 12.38
C PRO A 524 1.46 10.38 11.76
N VAL A 525 1.35 10.16 10.45
CA VAL A 525 0.07 10.22 9.74
C VAL A 525 -0.93 9.26 10.40
N THR A 526 -2.11 9.77 10.78
CA THR A 526 -3.09 8.99 11.55
C THR A 526 -3.68 7.84 10.74
N THR A 527 -4.06 8.11 9.47
CA THR A 527 -4.53 7.07 8.55
C THR A 527 -3.97 7.36 7.16
N TYR A 528 -3.36 6.35 6.56
CA TYR A 528 -2.85 6.39 5.22
C TYR A 528 -3.53 5.31 4.36
N ILE A 529 -4.08 5.72 3.23
CA ILE A 529 -4.77 4.83 2.28
C ILE A 529 -4.00 4.83 0.97
N GLY A 530 -3.78 3.65 0.38
CA GLY A 530 -3.02 3.55 -0.86
C GLY A 530 -3.04 2.17 -1.50
N GLY A 531 -2.37 2.02 -2.63
CA GLY A 531 -2.25 0.74 -3.33
C GLY A 531 -1.25 -0.20 -2.66
N ASN A 532 -1.56 -1.50 -2.62
CA ASN A 532 -0.66 -2.50 -2.05
C ASN A 532 0.59 -2.76 -2.91
N GLU A 533 0.60 -2.34 -4.17
CA GLU A 533 1.78 -2.36 -5.05
C GLU A 533 2.96 -1.57 -4.49
N HIS A 534 2.68 -0.61 -3.62
CA HIS A 534 3.70 0.20 -2.95
C HIS A 534 4.25 -0.40 -1.65
N ALA A 535 3.82 -1.61 -1.27
CA ALA A 535 4.21 -2.25 -0.01
C ALA A 535 5.74 -2.33 0.19
N VAL A 536 6.46 -2.76 -0.84
CA VAL A 536 7.93 -2.92 -0.81
C VAL A 536 8.69 -1.81 -1.56
N LEU A 537 7.99 -0.80 -2.05
CA LEU A 537 8.51 0.39 -2.71
C LEU A 537 8.36 1.60 -1.77
N HIS A 538 7.46 2.53 -2.12
CA HIS A 538 7.21 3.77 -1.40
C HIS A 538 7.06 3.59 0.12
N LEU A 539 6.26 2.62 0.58
CA LEU A 539 6.03 2.42 2.02
C LEU A 539 7.30 1.99 2.75
N LEU A 540 8.09 1.11 2.16
CA LEU A 540 9.35 0.66 2.77
C LEU A 540 10.37 1.81 2.83
N TYR A 541 10.48 2.58 1.75
CA TYR A 541 11.38 3.72 1.69
C TYR A 541 10.97 4.85 2.64
N SER A 542 9.67 5.13 2.77
CA SER A 542 9.16 6.13 3.73
C SER A 542 9.50 5.76 5.18
N ARG A 543 9.41 4.47 5.52
CA ARG A 543 9.80 3.95 6.84
C ARG A 543 11.30 4.14 7.10
N PHE A 544 12.13 3.78 6.12
CA PHE A 544 13.57 3.98 6.20
C PHE A 544 13.93 5.46 6.39
N ILE A 545 13.37 6.35 5.59
CA ILE A 545 13.62 7.80 5.72
C ILE A 545 13.16 8.33 7.07
N ALA A 546 12.02 7.91 7.58
CA ALA A 546 11.55 8.30 8.92
C ALA A 546 12.53 7.83 10.01
N MET A 547 13.03 6.59 9.94
CA MET A 547 14.03 6.07 10.88
C MET A 547 15.33 6.87 10.85
N VAL A 548 15.83 7.24 9.66
CA VAL A 548 17.02 8.08 9.51
C VAL A 548 16.78 9.48 10.08
N LEU A 549 15.67 10.12 9.73
CA LEU A 549 15.35 11.46 10.25
C LEU A 549 15.17 11.47 11.76
N GLN A 550 14.62 10.42 12.34
CA GLN A 550 14.50 10.26 13.79
C GLN A 550 15.87 10.08 14.45
N GLU A 551 16.74 9.25 13.87
CA GLU A 551 18.12 9.05 14.34
C GLU A 551 18.93 10.36 14.32
N LEU A 552 18.71 11.20 13.30
CA LEU A 552 19.35 12.51 13.17
C LEU A 552 18.68 13.61 14.03
N GLY A 553 17.60 13.30 14.75
CA GLY A 553 16.90 14.22 15.63
C GLY A 553 16.00 15.24 14.95
N HIS A 554 15.68 15.06 13.67
CA HIS A 554 14.78 15.93 12.93
C HIS A 554 13.30 15.70 13.25
N ILE A 555 12.92 14.45 13.58
CA ILE A 555 11.56 14.05 13.97
C ILE A 555 11.60 13.15 15.22
N SER A 556 10.45 12.97 15.88
CA SER A 556 10.35 12.23 17.14
C SER A 556 9.83 10.79 17.02
N PHE A 557 9.47 10.37 15.82
CA PHE A 557 8.91 9.05 15.50
C PHE A 557 9.75 8.35 14.44
N ASP A 558 9.67 7.04 14.37
CA ASP A 558 10.41 6.20 13.42
C ASP A 558 9.50 5.49 12.39
N GLU A 559 8.19 5.48 12.64
CA GLU A 559 7.21 4.97 11.68
C GLU A 559 6.32 6.12 11.18
N PRO A 560 6.23 6.32 9.86
CA PRO A 560 5.55 7.49 9.29
C PRO A 560 4.03 7.41 9.33
N PHE A 561 3.47 6.19 9.35
CA PHE A 561 2.04 5.93 9.17
C PHE A 561 1.53 5.02 10.28
N ALA A 562 0.73 5.57 11.22
CA ALA A 562 0.19 4.80 12.34
C ALA A 562 -0.78 3.71 11.85
N ARG A 563 -1.64 4.04 10.90
CA ARG A 563 -2.59 3.11 10.27
C ARG A 563 -2.42 3.14 8.76
N PHE A 564 -2.22 1.98 8.14
CA PHE A 564 -2.22 1.83 6.69
C PHE A 564 -3.30 0.85 6.25
N ARG A 565 -4.06 1.23 5.23
CA ARG A 565 -5.08 0.39 4.61
C ARG A 565 -4.88 0.34 3.10
N ALA A 566 -4.63 -0.87 2.61
CA ALA A 566 -4.59 -1.12 1.18
C ALA A 566 -6.01 -1.11 0.60
N HIS A 567 -6.19 -0.37 -0.50
CA HIS A 567 -7.41 -0.45 -1.29
C HIS A 567 -7.26 -1.48 -2.42
N GLY A 568 -8.39 -2.03 -2.85
CA GLY A 568 -8.44 -2.96 -3.98
C GLY A 568 -8.38 -2.25 -5.33
N LEU A 569 -8.31 -3.04 -6.39
CA LEU A 569 -8.26 -2.55 -7.76
C LEU A 569 -9.65 -2.55 -8.40
N ILE A 570 -9.97 -1.50 -9.14
CA ILE A 570 -11.12 -1.50 -10.04
C ILE A 570 -10.69 -2.06 -11.39
N VAL A 571 -11.36 -3.12 -11.80
CA VAL A 571 -11.20 -3.74 -13.11
C VAL A 571 -12.34 -3.33 -14.06
N LYS A 572 -12.17 -3.53 -15.34
CA LYS A 572 -13.22 -3.38 -16.36
C LYS A 572 -13.28 -4.67 -17.16
N ASP A 573 -14.46 -5.31 -17.16
CA ASP A 573 -14.69 -6.60 -17.83
C ASP A 573 -13.70 -7.69 -17.33
N GLY A 574 -13.49 -7.75 -16.01
CA GLY A 574 -12.61 -8.70 -15.35
C GLY A 574 -11.11 -8.48 -15.56
N ALA A 575 -10.69 -7.40 -16.22
CA ALA A 575 -9.29 -7.10 -16.49
C ALA A 575 -8.84 -5.77 -15.86
N LYS A 576 -7.59 -5.73 -15.35
CA LYS A 576 -6.98 -4.47 -14.88
C LYS A 576 -7.02 -3.42 -15.99
N MET A 577 -7.45 -2.20 -15.65
CA MET A 577 -7.46 -1.09 -16.60
C MET A 577 -6.04 -0.73 -17.01
N SER A 578 -5.80 -0.66 -18.31
CA SER A 578 -4.54 -0.18 -18.87
C SER A 578 -4.76 0.49 -20.23
N LYS A 579 -3.92 1.48 -20.53
CA LYS A 579 -3.99 2.17 -21.84
C LYS A 579 -3.68 1.24 -23.00
N SER A 580 -2.79 0.29 -22.82
CA SER A 580 -2.43 -0.71 -23.84
C SER A 580 -3.61 -1.63 -24.22
N ARG A 581 -4.51 -1.88 -23.26
CA ARG A 581 -5.74 -2.68 -23.50
C ARG A 581 -6.93 -1.83 -23.98
N GLY A 582 -6.82 -0.50 -23.93
CA GLY A 582 -7.91 0.40 -24.34
C GLY A 582 -9.15 0.35 -23.41
N ASN A 583 -9.05 -0.25 -22.22
CA ASN A 583 -10.16 -0.43 -21.29
C ASN A 583 -10.18 0.59 -20.15
N VAL A 584 -9.42 1.68 -20.26
CA VAL A 584 -9.42 2.77 -19.28
C VAL A 584 -10.74 3.52 -19.33
N VAL A 585 -11.38 3.66 -18.18
CA VAL A 585 -12.64 4.38 -18.02
C VAL A 585 -12.37 5.80 -17.52
N ILE A 586 -12.73 6.79 -18.32
CA ILE A 586 -12.59 8.22 -18.00
C ILE A 586 -13.80 8.65 -17.16
N PRO A 587 -13.60 9.24 -15.98
CA PRO A 587 -14.70 9.56 -15.06
C PRO A 587 -15.58 10.71 -15.51
N ASP A 588 -15.04 11.68 -16.25
CA ASP A 588 -15.76 12.92 -16.62
C ASP A 588 -17.12 12.65 -17.26
N ARG A 589 -17.21 11.70 -18.19
CA ARG A 589 -18.47 11.35 -18.89
C ARG A 589 -19.57 10.84 -17.94
N TYR A 590 -19.18 10.21 -16.83
CA TYR A 590 -20.15 9.70 -15.84
C TYR A 590 -20.59 10.82 -14.91
N ILE A 591 -19.64 11.67 -14.51
CA ILE A 591 -19.94 12.84 -13.70
C ILE A 591 -20.84 13.81 -14.48
N ASP A 592 -20.55 14.05 -15.76
CA ASP A 592 -21.40 14.89 -16.63
C ASP A 592 -22.85 14.38 -16.73
N LYS A 593 -23.02 13.06 -16.77
CA LYS A 593 -24.34 12.46 -16.96
C LYS A 593 -25.11 12.27 -15.66
N TRP A 594 -24.43 11.93 -14.57
CA TRP A 594 -25.07 11.44 -13.35
C TRP A 594 -24.82 12.32 -12.13
N GLY A 595 -23.85 13.21 -12.18
CA GLY A 595 -23.32 13.97 -11.06
C GLY A 595 -22.23 13.25 -10.30
N ALA A 596 -21.37 14.03 -9.63
CA ALA A 596 -20.24 13.56 -8.85
C ALA A 596 -20.68 12.68 -7.66
N ASP A 597 -21.72 13.10 -6.94
CA ASP A 597 -22.20 12.38 -5.75
C ASP A 597 -22.81 11.02 -6.10
N THR A 598 -23.55 10.93 -7.21
CA THR A 598 -24.05 9.65 -7.72
C THR A 598 -22.89 8.72 -8.07
N PHE A 599 -21.86 9.28 -8.70
CA PHE A 599 -20.69 8.53 -9.13
C PHE A 599 -19.87 8.07 -7.91
N ARG A 600 -19.69 8.90 -6.87
CA ARG A 600 -19.04 8.53 -5.62
C ARG A 600 -19.73 7.35 -4.95
N ILE A 601 -21.06 7.42 -4.77
CA ILE A 601 -21.83 6.31 -4.19
C ILE A 601 -21.66 5.05 -5.04
N TYR A 602 -21.71 5.16 -6.37
CA TYR A 602 -21.52 4.03 -7.26
C TYR A 602 -20.14 3.38 -7.06
N LEU A 603 -19.06 4.15 -7.05
CA LEU A 603 -17.71 3.65 -6.82
C LEU A 603 -17.59 2.92 -5.46
N MET A 604 -18.17 3.47 -4.42
CA MET A 604 -18.13 2.88 -3.08
C MET A 604 -19.05 1.66 -2.92
N PHE A 605 -19.97 1.44 -3.87
CA PHE A 605 -20.91 0.33 -3.84
C PHE A 605 -20.52 -0.86 -4.72
N ILE A 606 -19.58 -0.71 -5.64
CA ILE A 606 -19.15 -1.74 -6.60
C ILE A 606 -18.70 -3.03 -5.90
N GLY A 607 -18.00 -2.90 -4.76
CA GLY A 607 -17.46 -4.02 -3.99
C GLY A 607 -16.84 -3.58 -2.67
N PRO A 608 -16.28 -4.52 -1.89
CA PRO A 608 -15.53 -4.16 -0.69
C PRO A 608 -14.32 -3.29 -1.04
N PHE A 609 -14.11 -2.19 -0.33
CA PHE A 609 -13.08 -1.21 -0.68
C PHE A 609 -11.66 -1.81 -0.73
N GLN A 610 -11.36 -2.78 0.14
CA GLN A 610 -10.05 -3.45 0.18
C GLN A 610 -9.86 -4.49 -0.93
N GLU A 611 -10.94 -4.98 -1.54
CA GLU A 611 -10.90 -5.97 -2.61
C GLU A 611 -11.03 -5.34 -4.00
N GLY A 612 -11.71 -4.18 -4.07
CA GLY A 612 -12.06 -3.51 -5.32
C GLY A 612 -13.34 -4.06 -5.95
N GLY A 613 -13.42 -4.02 -7.28
CA GLY A 613 -14.61 -4.51 -7.97
C GLY A 613 -14.53 -4.32 -9.50
N ASP A 614 -15.57 -4.80 -10.19
CA ASP A 614 -15.71 -4.73 -11.63
C ASP A 614 -16.63 -3.57 -12.03
N PHE A 615 -16.08 -2.59 -12.73
CA PHE A 615 -16.82 -1.42 -13.19
C PHE A 615 -17.78 -1.76 -14.32
N ARG A 616 -19.09 -1.53 -14.12
CA ARG A 616 -20.16 -1.79 -15.07
C ARG A 616 -21.03 -0.57 -15.28
N ASP A 617 -21.30 -0.23 -16.51
CA ASP A 617 -22.05 1.00 -16.85
C ASP A 617 -23.49 1.01 -16.32
N GLU A 618 -24.15 -0.15 -16.23
CA GLU A 618 -25.55 -0.26 -15.82
C GLU A 618 -25.79 -0.02 -14.33
N GLY A 619 -24.76 -0.22 -13.48
CA GLY A 619 -24.90 -0.17 -12.03
C GLY A 619 -25.23 1.23 -11.46
N ILE A 620 -24.85 2.30 -12.17
CA ILE A 620 -24.87 3.67 -11.66
C ILE A 620 -26.28 4.24 -11.45
N SER A 621 -27.28 3.70 -12.14
CA SER A 621 -28.69 4.17 -12.00
C SER A 621 -29.29 3.88 -10.62
N GLY A 622 -28.78 2.87 -9.90
CA GLY A 622 -29.24 2.55 -8.55
C GLY A 622 -28.94 3.65 -7.52
N PRO A 623 -27.68 4.08 -7.38
CA PRO A 623 -27.29 5.26 -6.60
C PRO A 623 -28.07 6.53 -6.92
N ARG A 624 -28.32 6.81 -8.20
CA ARG A 624 -29.13 7.98 -8.57
C ARG A 624 -30.56 7.89 -7.99
N ARG A 625 -31.25 6.77 -8.19
CA ARG A 625 -32.57 6.56 -7.62
C ARG A 625 -32.59 6.61 -6.09
N PHE A 626 -31.51 6.22 -5.44
CA PHE A 626 -31.36 6.36 -3.99
C PHE A 626 -31.35 7.83 -3.58
N LEU A 627 -30.51 8.66 -4.21
CA LEU A 627 -30.44 10.10 -3.95
C LEU A 627 -31.79 10.79 -4.25
N ASP A 628 -32.46 10.47 -5.35
CA ASP A 628 -33.77 11.03 -5.70
C ASP A 628 -34.83 10.70 -4.63
N LYS A 629 -34.79 9.50 -4.04
CA LYS A 629 -35.68 9.12 -2.93
C LYS A 629 -35.40 9.95 -1.69
N VAL A 630 -34.15 10.13 -1.29
CA VAL A 630 -33.77 10.95 -0.12
C VAL A 630 -34.17 12.40 -0.33
N TRP A 631 -33.93 12.94 -1.56
CA TRP A 631 -34.33 14.30 -1.91
C TRP A 631 -35.83 14.55 -1.72
N GLY A 632 -36.68 13.63 -2.21
CA GLY A 632 -38.11 13.68 -2.04
C GLY A 632 -38.53 13.65 -0.56
N MET A 633 -37.95 12.73 0.22
CA MET A 633 -38.23 12.59 1.65
C MET A 633 -37.85 13.84 2.46
N VAL A 634 -36.70 14.47 2.14
CA VAL A 634 -36.33 15.76 2.71
C VAL A 634 -37.37 16.85 2.34
N GLY A 635 -37.85 16.88 1.10
CA GLY A 635 -38.94 17.79 0.69
C GLY A 635 -40.21 17.54 1.43
N ASP A 636 -40.62 16.29 1.63
CA ASP A 636 -41.81 15.92 2.38
C ASP A 636 -41.71 16.32 3.87
N SER A 637 -40.50 16.22 4.47
CA SER A 637 -40.30 16.63 5.88
C SER A 637 -40.43 18.14 6.15
N LEU A 638 -40.50 18.95 5.09
CA LEU A 638 -40.70 20.40 5.19
C LEU A 638 -42.17 20.81 5.08
N ARG A 639 -43.06 19.86 4.87
CA ARG A 639 -44.51 20.10 4.76
C ARG A 639 -45.20 19.81 6.09
N ASP A 640 -45.81 20.81 6.69
CA ASP A 640 -46.44 20.71 8.02
C ASP A 640 -47.59 19.69 8.08
N ASP A 641 -48.18 19.35 6.94
CA ASP A 641 -49.31 18.41 6.82
C ASP A 641 -48.91 16.94 6.68
N MET A 642 -47.60 16.68 6.43
CA MET A 642 -47.11 15.33 6.16
C MET A 642 -46.42 14.68 7.34
N CYS A 643 -45.97 15.44 8.35
CA CYS A 643 -45.10 14.97 9.44
C CYS A 643 -45.66 15.38 10.81
N GLY A 644 -45.96 14.43 11.71
CA GLY A 644 -46.49 14.76 13.03
C GLY A 644 -47.06 13.59 13.85
N GLY A 645 -46.57 12.37 13.59
CA GLY A 645 -46.94 11.18 14.37
C GLY A 645 -45.79 10.63 15.21
N GLU A 646 -46.09 9.81 16.23
CA GLU A 646 -45.03 9.02 16.90
C GLU A 646 -44.34 8.10 15.89
N ILE A 647 -42.99 8.05 15.96
CA ILE A 647 -42.18 7.14 15.13
C ILE A 647 -42.56 5.70 15.50
N ARG A 648 -42.98 4.91 14.54
CA ARG A 648 -43.28 3.49 14.74
C ARG A 648 -42.06 2.75 15.33
N SER A 649 -42.30 1.85 16.27
CA SER A 649 -41.28 1.12 17.00
C SER A 649 -40.32 0.37 16.07
N ASP A 650 -40.82 -0.24 14.99
CA ASP A 650 -40.01 -0.92 13.99
C ASP A 650 -39.07 0.03 13.22
N VAL A 651 -39.55 1.21 12.88
CA VAL A 651 -38.78 2.27 12.22
C VAL A 651 -37.71 2.82 13.16
N LEU A 652 -38.08 3.07 14.43
CA LEU A 652 -37.15 3.53 15.45
C LEU A 652 -35.97 2.54 15.64
N THR A 653 -36.30 1.26 15.76
CA THR A 653 -35.30 0.21 15.83
C THR A 653 -34.44 0.16 14.58
N LYS A 654 -35.03 0.21 13.39
CA LYS A 654 -34.30 0.18 12.13
C LYS A 654 -33.37 1.39 11.99
N TRP A 655 -33.79 2.57 12.40
CA TRP A 655 -33.00 3.79 12.40
C TRP A 655 -31.72 3.62 13.27
N HIS A 656 -31.89 3.25 14.57
CA HIS A 656 -30.75 3.05 15.48
C HIS A 656 -29.82 1.91 15.04
N GLN A 657 -30.36 0.80 14.55
CA GLN A 657 -29.57 -0.28 13.94
C GLN A 657 -28.76 0.22 12.74
N THR A 658 -29.32 1.11 11.92
CA THR A 658 -28.64 1.66 10.75
C THR A 658 -27.52 2.59 11.16
N ILE A 659 -27.72 3.48 12.15
CA ILE A 659 -26.64 4.35 12.67
C ILE A 659 -25.45 3.48 13.10
N LYS A 660 -25.68 2.46 13.90
CA LYS A 660 -24.64 1.55 14.36
C LYS A 660 -23.93 0.84 13.19
N ARG A 661 -24.70 0.22 12.30
CA ARG A 661 -24.18 -0.55 11.16
C ARG A 661 -23.37 0.33 10.21
N VAL A 662 -23.82 1.55 9.91
CA VAL A 662 -23.12 2.49 9.03
C VAL A 662 -21.82 2.96 9.70
N SER A 663 -21.86 3.27 10.99
CA SER A 663 -20.68 3.69 11.77
C SER A 663 -19.59 2.60 11.74
N GLU A 664 -19.94 1.36 12.10
CA GLU A 664 -19.02 0.22 12.10
C GLU A 664 -18.54 -0.14 10.70
N ALA A 665 -19.36 0.03 9.68
CA ALA A 665 -19.02 -0.25 8.31
C ALA A 665 -18.01 0.76 7.75
N ILE A 666 -18.20 2.07 8.00
CA ILE A 666 -17.25 3.11 7.56
C ILE A 666 -15.92 2.95 8.31
N GLU A 667 -15.95 2.74 9.64
CA GLU A 667 -14.73 2.52 10.43
C GLU A 667 -13.89 1.34 9.90
N GLY A 668 -14.57 0.28 9.44
CA GLY A 668 -13.96 -0.90 8.82
C GLY A 668 -13.75 -0.81 7.31
N LEU A 669 -13.95 0.36 6.69
CA LEU A 669 -13.85 0.60 5.24
C LEU A 669 -14.76 -0.31 4.40
N ARG A 670 -15.88 -0.75 4.97
CA ARG A 670 -16.90 -1.57 4.28
C ARG A 670 -18.02 -0.68 3.72
N TYR A 671 -17.66 0.22 2.83
CA TYR A 671 -18.53 1.25 2.30
C TYR A 671 -19.79 0.70 1.59
N ASN A 672 -19.64 -0.38 0.84
CA ASN A 672 -20.75 -1.07 0.20
C ASN A 672 -21.81 -1.53 1.22
N SER A 673 -21.39 -2.02 2.38
CA SER A 673 -22.30 -2.42 3.47
C SER A 673 -22.98 -1.23 4.13
N ALA A 674 -22.27 -0.10 4.28
CA ALA A 674 -22.83 1.15 4.79
C ALA A 674 -23.93 1.69 3.85
N ILE A 675 -23.64 1.75 2.56
CA ILE A 675 -24.58 2.22 1.53
C ILE A 675 -25.82 1.31 1.47
N ALA A 676 -25.62 -0.03 1.53
CA ALA A 676 -26.73 -0.98 1.59
C ALA A 676 -27.65 -0.73 2.81
N ALA A 677 -27.07 -0.48 4.00
CA ALA A 677 -27.83 -0.19 5.21
C ALA A 677 -28.63 1.13 5.08
N LEU A 678 -28.04 2.15 4.47
CA LEU A 678 -28.75 3.41 4.16
C LEU A 678 -29.91 3.20 3.19
N MET A 679 -29.71 2.39 2.14
CA MET A 679 -30.79 2.06 1.19
C MET A 679 -31.93 1.28 1.85
N GLU A 680 -31.61 0.36 2.76
CA GLU A 680 -32.60 -0.38 3.56
C GLU A 680 -33.39 0.56 4.48
N LEU A 681 -32.73 1.50 5.16
CA LEU A 681 -33.39 2.50 6.00
C LEU A 681 -34.35 3.37 5.18
N VAL A 682 -33.88 3.91 4.05
CA VAL A 682 -34.71 4.74 3.15
C VAL A 682 -35.97 3.99 2.69
N ASN A 683 -35.85 2.71 2.37
CA ASN A 683 -37.03 1.92 1.99
C ASN A 683 -38.00 1.72 3.17
N ALA A 684 -37.48 1.43 4.37
CA ALA A 684 -38.31 1.29 5.58
C ALA A 684 -39.01 2.58 5.96
N LEU A 685 -38.35 3.73 5.90
CA LEU A 685 -38.92 5.05 6.16
C LEU A 685 -40.02 5.38 5.16
N ARG A 686 -39.83 5.09 3.89
CA ARG A 686 -40.84 5.31 2.85
C ARG A 686 -42.05 4.41 3.01
N GLU A 687 -41.87 3.13 3.34
CA GLU A 687 -42.96 2.19 3.61
C GLU A 687 -43.80 2.61 4.82
N ALA A 688 -43.13 3.18 5.81
CA ALA A 688 -43.80 3.70 7.01
C ALA A 688 -44.36 5.13 6.83
N SER A 689 -44.15 5.79 5.69
CA SER A 689 -44.45 7.22 5.47
C SER A 689 -43.85 8.12 6.56
N CYS A 690 -42.65 7.76 7.05
CA CYS A 690 -41.96 8.49 8.10
C CYS A 690 -41.09 9.59 7.49
N CYS A 691 -41.39 10.84 7.79
CA CYS A 691 -40.69 12.04 7.40
C CYS A 691 -40.26 12.90 8.60
N GLU A 692 -40.15 12.30 9.77
CA GLU A 692 -39.78 13.02 11.00
C GLU A 692 -38.42 13.73 10.79
N ARG A 693 -38.37 15.02 11.08
CA ARG A 693 -37.27 15.92 10.79
C ARG A 693 -35.95 15.41 11.36
N ARG A 694 -35.92 14.95 12.60
CA ARG A 694 -34.70 14.41 13.24
C ARG A 694 -34.15 13.20 12.53
N VAL A 695 -35.05 12.31 12.05
CA VAL A 695 -34.60 11.13 11.28
C VAL A 695 -34.00 11.54 9.94
N MET A 696 -34.58 12.59 9.31
CA MET A 696 -34.04 13.13 8.05
C MET A 696 -32.70 13.80 8.26
N GLU A 697 -32.52 14.56 9.34
CA GLU A 697 -31.22 15.17 9.69
C GLU A 697 -30.15 14.11 9.88
N ASP A 698 -30.40 13.05 10.66
CA ASP A 698 -29.48 11.96 10.86
C ASP A 698 -29.18 11.18 9.56
N LEU A 699 -30.21 10.97 8.72
CA LEU A 699 -30.03 10.33 7.40
C LEU A 699 -29.11 11.17 6.50
N VAL A 700 -29.31 12.49 6.44
CA VAL A 700 -28.50 13.42 5.65
C VAL A 700 -27.05 13.41 6.15
N VAL A 701 -26.84 13.44 7.47
CA VAL A 701 -25.47 13.33 8.06
C VAL A 701 -24.81 12.02 7.72
N MET A 702 -25.54 10.89 7.75
CA MET A 702 -24.98 9.57 7.39
C MET A 702 -24.69 9.43 5.88
N VAL A 703 -25.41 10.15 5.02
CA VAL A 703 -25.18 10.17 3.57
C VAL A 703 -24.03 11.11 3.20
N ALA A 704 -23.75 12.13 4.01
CA ALA A 704 -22.81 13.20 3.71
C ALA A 704 -21.40 12.72 3.32
N PRO A 705 -20.76 11.70 3.93
CA PRO A 705 -19.48 11.22 3.49
C PRO A 705 -19.47 10.69 2.05
N PHE A 706 -20.56 10.08 1.63
CA PHE A 706 -20.69 9.47 0.29
C PHE A 706 -21.13 10.46 -0.78
N ALA A 707 -21.99 11.42 -0.43
CA ALA A 707 -22.59 12.38 -1.34
C ALA A 707 -22.54 13.80 -0.73
N PRO A 708 -21.35 14.42 -0.69
CA PRO A 708 -21.14 15.65 0.07
C PRO A 708 -21.92 16.86 -0.44
N HIS A 709 -22.00 17.08 -1.75
CA HIS A 709 -22.74 18.23 -2.30
C HIS A 709 -24.25 18.07 -2.07
N PHE A 710 -24.74 16.87 -2.31
CA PHE A 710 -26.14 16.50 -2.07
C PHE A 710 -26.54 16.73 -0.60
N ALA A 711 -25.68 16.26 0.32
CA ALA A 711 -25.96 16.36 1.76
C ALA A 711 -25.94 17.81 2.25
N GLU A 712 -25.00 18.63 1.78
CA GLU A 712 -24.98 20.08 2.06
C GLU A 712 -26.27 20.75 1.60
N GLU A 713 -26.75 20.45 0.39
CA GLU A 713 -27.99 21.03 -0.12
C GLU A 713 -29.21 20.57 0.68
N CYS A 714 -29.29 19.29 1.02
CA CYS A 714 -30.34 18.77 1.89
C CYS A 714 -30.32 19.41 3.28
N TRP A 715 -29.12 19.63 3.83
CA TRP A 715 -28.91 20.26 5.13
C TRP A 715 -29.38 21.74 5.14
N GLU A 716 -29.01 22.47 4.08
CA GLU A 716 -29.49 23.85 3.90
C GLU A 716 -31.05 23.89 3.74
N ARG A 717 -31.62 22.95 2.97
CA ARG A 717 -33.09 22.84 2.81
C ARG A 717 -33.81 22.57 4.14
N LEU A 718 -33.19 21.76 5.02
CA LEU A 718 -33.68 21.54 6.37
C LEU A 718 -33.55 22.78 7.28
N GLY A 719 -33.07 23.94 6.76
CA GLY A 719 -32.98 25.21 7.46
C GLY A 719 -31.71 25.45 8.25
N HIS A 720 -30.70 24.61 8.08
CA HIS A 720 -29.40 24.82 8.71
C HIS A 720 -28.55 25.83 7.93
N VAL A 721 -27.84 26.71 8.66
CA VAL A 721 -26.99 27.76 8.06
C VAL A 721 -25.50 27.39 8.04
N THR A 722 -25.13 26.36 8.80
CA THR A 722 -23.75 25.81 8.85
C THR A 722 -23.62 24.66 7.88
N SER A 723 -22.38 24.25 7.59
CA SER A 723 -22.11 23.05 6.79
C SER A 723 -22.62 21.79 7.50
N VAL A 724 -23.08 20.81 6.73
CA VAL A 724 -23.42 19.47 7.27
C VAL A 724 -22.20 18.83 7.95
N PHE A 725 -20.97 19.18 7.52
CA PHE A 725 -19.72 18.68 8.13
C PHE A 725 -19.34 19.37 9.45
N ASP A 726 -20.10 20.36 9.88
CA ASP A 726 -20.01 20.95 11.22
C ASP A 726 -21.02 20.30 12.19
N ALA A 727 -21.90 19.44 11.68
CA ALA A 727 -22.78 18.61 12.50
C ALA A 727 -22.00 17.51 13.23
N ARG A 728 -22.70 16.81 14.12
CA ARG A 728 -22.15 15.64 14.80
C ARG A 728 -22.70 14.36 14.19
N TRP A 729 -21.82 13.34 14.08
CA TRP A 729 -22.24 12.01 13.69
C TRP A 729 -23.34 11.50 14.64
N PRO A 730 -24.46 10.94 14.15
CA PRO A 730 -25.54 10.48 14.99
C PRO A 730 -25.12 9.32 15.90
N THR A 731 -25.74 9.24 17.07
CA THR A 731 -25.49 8.19 18.05
C THR A 731 -26.69 7.27 18.15
N TRP A 732 -26.44 6.00 18.42
CA TRP A 732 -27.52 5.02 18.65
C TRP A 732 -27.71 4.76 20.14
N ASP A 733 -28.94 4.32 20.50
CA ASP A 733 -29.26 3.79 21.82
C ASP A 733 -29.32 2.26 21.74
N ASP A 734 -28.47 1.57 22.51
CA ASP A 734 -28.39 0.10 22.47
C ASP A 734 -29.71 -0.56 22.88
N ARG A 735 -30.55 0.12 23.67
CA ARG A 735 -31.88 -0.37 24.08
C ARG A 735 -32.88 -0.43 22.91
N LEU A 736 -32.66 0.37 21.87
CA LEU A 736 -33.49 0.45 20.68
C LEU A 736 -32.98 -0.47 19.53
N LEU A 737 -31.88 -1.16 19.72
CA LEU A 737 -31.32 -2.07 18.69
C LEU A 737 -32.15 -3.35 18.53
N VAL A 738 -32.98 -3.64 19.47
CA VAL A 738 -33.81 -4.85 19.47
C VAL A 738 -35.29 -4.40 19.40
N ALA A 739 -36.01 -4.94 18.41
CA ALA A 739 -37.43 -4.66 18.29
C ALA A 739 -38.14 -5.06 19.59
N GLY A 740 -38.93 -4.11 20.18
CA GLY A 740 -39.76 -4.38 21.36
C GLY A 740 -40.90 -5.36 21.09
N GLU A 741 -41.21 -5.57 19.82
CA GLU A 741 -42.22 -6.52 19.34
C GLU A 741 -41.64 -7.45 18.29
N VAL A 742 -42.20 -8.65 18.21
CA VAL A 742 -41.84 -9.67 17.23
C VAL A 742 -43.07 -10.26 16.58
N GLU A 743 -42.96 -10.62 15.32
CA GLU A 743 -43.99 -11.34 14.58
C GLU A 743 -43.89 -12.83 14.84
N LEU A 744 -44.87 -13.43 15.48
CA LEU A 744 -44.96 -14.90 15.66
C LEU A 744 -45.73 -15.53 14.52
N VAL A 745 -45.21 -16.62 13.99
CA VAL A 745 -45.96 -17.48 13.09
C VAL A 745 -46.99 -18.28 13.91
N VAL A 746 -48.25 -18.15 13.57
CA VAL A 746 -49.33 -18.89 14.24
C VAL A 746 -49.68 -20.15 13.41
N GLN A 747 -49.60 -21.30 14.06
CA GLN A 747 -49.96 -22.56 13.49
C GLN A 747 -51.21 -23.13 14.24
N VAL A 748 -52.06 -23.84 13.51
CA VAL A 748 -53.12 -24.65 14.07
C VAL A 748 -53.01 -26.05 13.54
N GLY A 749 -52.77 -27.01 14.43
CA GLY A 749 -52.54 -28.38 14.06
C GLY A 749 -51.28 -28.56 13.17
N GLY A 750 -50.19 -27.82 13.40
CA GLY A 750 -48.94 -27.85 12.66
C GLY A 750 -48.95 -27.15 11.30
N ARG A 751 -50.05 -26.51 10.90
CA ARG A 751 -50.16 -25.76 9.64
C ARG A 751 -50.22 -24.26 9.94
N THR A 752 -49.40 -23.44 9.25
CA THR A 752 -49.43 -22.01 9.37
C THR A 752 -50.80 -21.46 8.95
N ARG A 753 -51.41 -20.61 9.84
CA ARG A 753 -52.74 -20.03 9.67
C ARG A 753 -52.77 -18.53 9.79
N GLY A 754 -51.73 -17.92 10.35
CA GLY A 754 -51.67 -16.49 10.53
C GLY A 754 -50.30 -16.06 11.09
N ARG A 755 -50.19 -14.76 11.33
CA ARG A 755 -49.08 -14.14 12.01
C ARG A 755 -49.61 -13.09 12.97
N VAL A 756 -48.99 -12.95 14.13
CA VAL A 756 -49.38 -11.99 15.14
C VAL A 756 -48.19 -11.26 15.70
N THR A 757 -48.33 -10.00 15.94
CA THR A 757 -47.29 -9.19 16.59
C THR A 757 -47.52 -9.29 18.11
N VAL A 758 -46.47 -9.63 18.83
CA VAL A 758 -46.45 -9.71 20.30
C VAL A 758 -45.20 -9.01 20.84
N PRO A 759 -45.22 -8.54 22.10
CA PRO A 759 -44.02 -8.07 22.75
C PRO A 759 -42.91 -9.13 22.66
N ARG A 760 -41.65 -8.71 22.49
CA ARG A 760 -40.51 -9.62 22.53
C ARG A 760 -40.45 -10.29 23.88
N ASP A 761 -40.14 -11.57 23.88
CA ASP A 761 -40.15 -12.43 25.08
C ASP A 761 -41.53 -12.50 25.77
N ALA A 762 -42.61 -12.27 25.00
CA ALA A 762 -43.99 -12.45 25.50
C ALA A 762 -44.13 -13.83 26.13
N SER A 763 -44.90 -13.91 27.19
CA SER A 763 -45.21 -15.19 27.79
C SER A 763 -46.09 -16.07 26.86
N GLU A 764 -46.09 -17.36 27.05
CA GLU A 764 -46.97 -18.30 26.31
C GLU A 764 -48.45 -17.85 26.38
N GLU A 765 -48.87 -17.33 27.51
CA GLU A 765 -50.25 -16.81 27.67
C GLU A 765 -50.52 -15.58 26.81
N GLN A 766 -49.55 -14.62 26.76
CA GLN A 766 -49.68 -13.43 25.93
C GLN A 766 -49.67 -13.81 24.45
N ALA A 767 -48.78 -14.70 24.04
CA ALA A 767 -48.68 -15.18 22.66
C ALA A 767 -49.94 -15.96 22.26
N THR A 768 -50.50 -16.80 23.15
CA THR A 768 -51.74 -17.54 22.94
C THR A 768 -52.93 -16.61 22.77
N ARG A 769 -53.04 -15.59 23.62
CA ARG A 769 -54.11 -14.58 23.55
C ARG A 769 -54.05 -13.83 22.22
N ALA A 770 -52.86 -13.37 21.81
CA ALA A 770 -52.68 -12.69 20.54
C ALA A 770 -53.04 -13.61 19.35
N ALA A 771 -52.59 -14.86 19.39
CA ALA A 771 -52.87 -15.85 18.35
C ALA A 771 -54.39 -16.10 18.20
N LEU A 772 -55.11 -16.20 19.32
CA LEU A 772 -56.57 -16.42 19.30
C LEU A 772 -57.37 -15.20 18.84
N ALA A 773 -56.83 -14.03 19.03
CA ALA A 773 -57.45 -12.76 18.57
C ALA A 773 -57.32 -12.58 17.04
N GLU A 774 -56.38 -13.29 16.38
CA GLU A 774 -56.23 -13.25 14.93
C GLU A 774 -57.45 -13.90 14.25
N ALA A 775 -58.07 -13.20 13.31
CA ALA A 775 -59.37 -13.54 12.76
C ALA A 775 -59.41 -14.95 12.06
N SER A 776 -58.30 -15.35 11.39
CA SER A 776 -58.26 -16.65 10.71
C SER A 776 -58.06 -17.81 11.70
N VAL A 777 -57.28 -17.57 12.74
CA VAL A 777 -56.98 -18.52 13.81
C VAL A 777 -58.23 -18.65 14.72
N GLY A 778 -58.84 -17.55 15.10
CA GLY A 778 -60.03 -17.55 15.91
C GLY A 778 -61.20 -18.34 15.30
N ARG A 779 -61.40 -18.20 13.98
CA ARG A 779 -62.41 -19.05 13.25
C ARG A 779 -62.10 -20.53 13.26
N LEU A 780 -60.83 -20.92 13.22
CA LEU A 780 -60.41 -22.33 13.20
C LEU A 780 -60.43 -23.02 14.57
N THR A 781 -60.34 -22.21 15.63
CA THR A 781 -60.34 -22.67 17.04
C THR A 781 -61.70 -22.52 17.72
N ALA A 782 -62.63 -21.76 17.10
CA ALA A 782 -63.99 -21.55 17.65
C ALA A 782 -64.72 -22.86 17.94
N GLY A 783 -65.13 -23.06 19.19
CA GLY A 783 -65.84 -24.25 19.64
C GLY A 783 -64.98 -25.51 19.78
N LYS A 784 -63.71 -25.46 19.66
CA LYS A 784 -62.74 -26.55 19.84
C LYS A 784 -61.94 -26.39 21.12
N GLU A 785 -61.63 -27.54 21.74
CA GLU A 785 -60.76 -27.55 22.91
C GLU A 785 -59.28 -27.50 22.46
N ILE A 786 -58.52 -26.56 23.04
CA ILE A 786 -57.08 -26.48 22.82
C ILE A 786 -56.41 -27.51 23.73
N ARG A 787 -55.95 -28.61 23.15
CA ARG A 787 -55.30 -29.71 23.88
C ARG A 787 -53.89 -29.42 24.29
N LYS A 788 -53.15 -28.66 23.48
CA LYS A 788 -51.73 -28.35 23.72
C LYS A 788 -51.35 -27.08 22.99
N VAL A 789 -50.59 -26.22 23.66
CA VAL A 789 -49.86 -25.11 23.06
C VAL A 789 -48.40 -25.49 22.94
N VAL A 790 -47.80 -25.27 21.80
CA VAL A 790 -46.36 -25.40 21.59
C VAL A 790 -45.84 -24.00 21.23
N TYR A 791 -45.16 -23.38 22.17
CA TYR A 791 -44.66 -22.03 22.04
C TYR A 791 -43.13 -22.05 21.92
N VAL A 792 -42.60 -21.42 20.89
CA VAL A 792 -41.15 -21.13 20.72
C VAL A 792 -41.03 -19.64 20.79
N PRO A 793 -40.45 -19.10 21.89
CA PRO A 793 -40.37 -17.65 22.11
C PRO A 793 -39.79 -16.90 20.89
N ASN A 794 -40.38 -15.78 20.53
CA ASN A 794 -39.99 -14.91 19.45
C ASN A 794 -40.01 -15.55 18.04
N ARG A 795 -40.65 -16.71 17.86
CA ARG A 795 -40.60 -17.45 16.60
C ARG A 795 -41.95 -17.98 16.13
N LEU A 796 -42.57 -18.82 16.93
CA LEU A 796 -43.84 -19.42 16.55
C LEU A 796 -44.67 -19.84 17.74
N ILE A 797 -45.99 -19.89 17.52
CA ILE A 797 -46.92 -20.59 18.41
C ILE A 797 -47.80 -21.56 17.60
N ASN A 798 -47.91 -22.80 18.07
CA ASN A 798 -48.77 -23.80 17.45
C ASN A 798 -49.84 -24.26 18.42
N LEU A 799 -51.12 -24.07 18.03
CA LEU A 799 -52.30 -24.45 18.78
C LEU A 799 -52.76 -25.81 18.27
N VAL A 800 -52.69 -26.87 19.13
CA VAL A 800 -53.20 -28.20 18.82
C VAL A 800 -54.62 -28.27 19.35
N VAL A 801 -55.59 -28.34 18.43
CA VAL A 801 -57.00 -28.39 18.74
C VAL A 801 -57.55 -29.83 18.59
N ALA A 802 -58.62 -30.09 19.35
CA ALA A 802 -59.32 -31.39 19.30
C ALA A 802 -60.09 -31.58 18.00
#